data_365c73ec546a8e4bad8a6bb3e8bf2f4d
#
_entry.id   365c73ec546a8e4bad8a6bb3e8bf2f4d
#
_cell.length_a   1.000
_cell.length_b   1.000
_cell.length_c   1.000
_cell.angle_alpha   90.00
_cell.angle_beta   90.00
_cell.angle_gamma   90.00
#
_symmetry.space_group_name_H-M   'P 1'
#
loop_
_entity.id
_entity.type
_entity.pdbx_description
1 polymer ?
#
loop_
_entity_poly.entity_id
_entity_poly.type
_entity_poly.pdbx_seq_one_letter_code
_entity_poly.pdbx_strand_id
1 'polypeptide(L)'
;MKIALNHWKMHSERFGSFTCKTPCSLYGVLIENKVIAHPYIGCNEQKYYDVADGDVLFTAEFDGLDEWMQSRNVEIVFEGIDTLAEVRLNGNKILNTDNMHRRYLADIKRYVVSGKNTLEVHIQSPTAYMDAMYAKEPVWSVESMYPGNPYLRKAYHMGGWDWGPRMLDMGIWKPVYIDAYDTPRIKDFEIRQIHGKDTVALNLSVDLTADCKDLDVVAEFEGKTYAFLDRKCTIVVENPKLWWVNGLGDQNLYDICFVLKRHGKEIDRIKKRIGLRTLELSRDYDEWGREFCFQLNGKKIFAKGANYIPEKNILSEICYDDTYQLLKDSKDANFNCIRVWGGGYYPGDDFFDICDEMGIIVWQDFMFACTDINLSEALLETISVEAEQFIKRVRHHASLGLLCGNNEIEESMAYWERGLPNDKMLADYKTLFYKPLPSICSRLAPDIFYWPSSPSTEGKLLESHDQHDGDNHVWTQWNVGSSLDSLREDYSRFCSEFGIESFASMDALKSVISDEQMDLFTDEMDNHQKAGMMGTAKILRYIGEQYGLPKTFDKIAAASQFCQAEGLKYTFEHYRRNRGRCMGVLYWQLNDIWPVASWSSVDSLGKWKPVHYIAKRCFAPIHLSVYTKDAAVRVHISNETLKDFSGHVSVYLKDMDFNIISDETYDIDAKALSADCDIRTGITEALMKKRKDVFVEAVLTDCGGNRVSVETLVVNPPRKLKIPKAKIQIDIKKNAQTAELYITSDRFVRNAFIDIPGEVIAFSDNCFDITSDKTILVTFDTALTEEQIKERVKIISDADILSACR
;
A
#
# COMPACT_ATOMS: atom_id res chain seq x y z
N MET A 1 -29.55 12.63 17.33
CA MET A 1 -28.51 12.58 18.43
C MET A 1 -27.74 11.30 18.28
N LYS A 2 -26.40 11.41 18.11
CA LYS A 2 -25.52 10.22 18.05
C LYS A 2 -24.83 10.02 19.39
N ILE A 3 -24.86 8.81 19.93
CA ILE A 3 -24.18 8.42 21.18
C ILE A 3 -23.33 7.19 20.90
N ALA A 4 -22.01 7.31 21.09
CA ALA A 4 -21.07 6.23 20.92
C ALA A 4 -21.17 5.23 22.09
N LEU A 5 -21.13 3.96 21.78
CA LEU A 5 -21.05 2.86 22.76
C LEU A 5 -19.61 2.37 22.86
N ASN A 6 -18.83 3.00 23.71
CA ASN A 6 -17.38 2.76 23.76
C ASN A 6 -16.97 1.71 24.82
N HIS A 7 -17.80 1.42 25.84
CA HIS A 7 -17.44 0.54 26.94
C HIS A 7 -18.17 -0.79 26.87
N TRP A 8 -17.41 -1.85 26.85
CA TRP A 8 -17.88 -3.21 26.69
C TRP A 8 -17.22 -4.14 27.71
N LYS A 9 -17.90 -5.28 27.96
CA LYS A 9 -17.36 -6.43 28.64
C LYS A 9 -17.31 -7.56 27.62
N MET A 10 -16.12 -8.06 27.35
CA MET A 10 -15.88 -9.28 26.56
C MET A 10 -15.90 -10.49 27.52
N HIS A 11 -16.53 -11.57 27.11
CA HIS A 11 -16.51 -12.87 27.78
C HIS A 11 -16.20 -13.98 26.79
N SER A 12 -15.26 -14.83 27.17
CA SER A 12 -14.95 -16.09 26.49
C SER A 12 -14.97 -17.22 27.52
N GLU A 13 -15.56 -18.35 27.18
CA GLU A 13 -15.55 -19.51 28.08
C GLU A 13 -14.13 -19.95 28.44
N ARG A 14 -13.20 -19.85 27.49
CA ARG A 14 -11.81 -20.25 27.67
C ARG A 14 -11.00 -19.25 28.50
N PHE A 15 -11.17 -17.96 28.26
CA PHE A 15 -10.28 -16.92 28.81
C PHE A 15 -10.92 -16.10 29.94
N GLY A 16 -12.22 -16.21 30.16
CA GLY A 16 -12.93 -15.44 31.18
C GLY A 16 -13.50 -14.12 30.68
N SER A 17 -13.60 -13.13 31.58
CA SER A 17 -14.26 -11.85 31.30
C SER A 17 -13.35 -10.66 31.50
N PHE A 18 -13.37 -9.72 30.55
CA PHE A 18 -12.52 -8.53 30.54
C PHE A 18 -13.34 -7.30 30.13
N THR A 19 -12.95 -6.13 30.63
CA THR A 19 -13.48 -4.86 30.14
C THR A 19 -12.64 -4.38 28.95
N CYS A 20 -13.30 -3.81 27.92
CA CYS A 20 -12.63 -3.28 26.73
C CYS A 20 -13.34 -2.03 26.21
N LYS A 21 -12.70 -1.34 25.29
CA LYS A 21 -13.28 -0.19 24.58
C LYS A 21 -13.29 -0.46 23.08
N THR A 22 -14.41 -0.14 22.42
CA THR A 22 -14.47 -0.22 20.96
C THR A 22 -13.74 0.96 20.29
N PRO A 23 -13.04 0.71 19.18
CA PRO A 23 -12.83 -0.58 18.50
C PRO A 23 -12.03 -1.57 19.35
N CYS A 24 -12.36 -2.86 19.29
CA CYS A 24 -11.65 -3.91 20.02
C CYS A 24 -11.82 -5.28 19.36
N SER A 25 -10.89 -6.17 19.67
CA SER A 25 -10.91 -7.55 19.19
C SER A 25 -10.44 -8.52 20.26
N LEU A 26 -10.63 -9.80 20.03
CA LEU A 26 -10.24 -10.85 20.99
C LEU A 26 -8.75 -10.80 21.28
N TYR A 27 -7.88 -10.82 20.27
CA TYR A 27 -6.43 -10.74 20.48
C TYR A 27 -6.03 -9.45 21.18
N GLY A 28 -6.54 -8.30 20.76
CA GLY A 28 -6.24 -7.01 21.39
C GLY A 28 -6.59 -7.00 22.87
N VAL A 29 -7.78 -7.47 23.24
CA VAL A 29 -8.23 -7.54 24.64
C VAL A 29 -7.38 -8.51 25.47
N LEU A 30 -7.02 -9.68 24.94
CA LEU A 30 -6.22 -10.68 25.66
C LEU A 30 -4.78 -10.20 25.88
N ILE A 31 -4.19 -9.52 24.91
CA ILE A 31 -2.85 -8.93 25.01
C ILE A 31 -2.83 -7.79 26.03
N GLU A 32 -3.78 -6.84 25.92
CA GLU A 32 -3.89 -5.69 26.84
C GLU A 32 -4.03 -6.13 28.30
N ASN A 33 -4.82 -7.19 28.55
CA ASN A 33 -5.02 -7.76 29.88
C ASN A 33 -3.95 -8.76 30.30
N LYS A 34 -2.89 -8.98 29.49
CA LYS A 34 -1.77 -9.88 29.75
C LYS A 34 -2.19 -11.34 29.98
N VAL A 35 -3.27 -11.76 29.36
CA VAL A 35 -3.75 -13.16 29.38
C VAL A 35 -2.90 -14.02 28.47
N ILE A 36 -2.53 -13.46 27.31
CA ILE A 36 -1.56 -14.04 26.39
C ILE A 36 -0.36 -13.11 26.23
N ALA A 37 0.81 -13.67 25.99
CA ALA A 37 1.96 -12.90 25.58
C ALA A 37 1.74 -12.39 24.14
N HIS A 38 2.41 -11.29 23.77
CA HIS A 38 2.24 -10.73 22.43
C HIS A 38 2.63 -11.79 21.37
N PRO A 39 1.75 -12.09 20.39
CA PRO A 39 2.00 -13.13 19.38
C PRO A 39 3.26 -12.91 18.55
N TYR A 40 3.69 -11.66 18.38
CA TYR A 40 4.88 -11.34 17.59
C TYR A 40 6.20 -11.75 18.26
N ILE A 41 6.25 -12.03 19.57
CA ILE A 41 7.49 -12.35 20.27
C ILE A 41 7.88 -13.81 20.05
N GLY A 42 9.05 -14.03 19.45
CA GLY A 42 9.59 -15.36 19.17
C GLY A 42 8.61 -16.25 18.42
N CYS A 43 8.31 -17.44 19.00
CA CYS A 43 7.35 -18.40 18.44
C CYS A 43 5.97 -18.32 19.11
N ASN A 44 5.59 -17.20 19.72
CA ASN A 44 4.31 -17.12 20.46
C ASN A 44 3.10 -17.24 19.53
N GLU A 45 3.18 -16.75 18.30
CA GLU A 45 2.11 -16.89 17.31
C GLU A 45 1.58 -18.33 17.24
N GLN A 46 2.49 -19.30 17.16
CA GLN A 46 2.14 -20.72 17.06
C GLN A 46 1.39 -21.25 18.29
N LYS A 47 1.63 -20.67 19.48
CA LYS A 47 0.95 -21.04 20.73
C LYS A 47 -0.50 -20.57 20.79
N TYR A 48 -0.88 -19.65 19.89
CA TYR A 48 -2.17 -18.96 19.93
C TYR A 48 -3.02 -19.18 18.68
N TYR A 49 -2.70 -20.19 17.85
CA TYR A 49 -3.49 -20.53 16.67
C TYR A 49 -4.94 -20.90 16.97
N ASP A 50 -5.20 -21.37 18.18
CA ASP A 50 -6.51 -21.82 18.67
C ASP A 50 -7.26 -20.76 19.52
N VAL A 51 -6.78 -19.50 19.55
CA VAL A 51 -7.44 -18.44 20.32
C VAL A 51 -8.86 -18.19 19.84
N ALA A 52 -9.11 -18.29 18.55
CA ALA A 52 -10.42 -18.06 17.93
C ALA A 52 -11.30 -19.32 17.82
N ASP A 53 -10.94 -20.45 18.46
CA ASP A 53 -11.70 -21.70 18.36
C ASP A 53 -13.02 -21.70 19.15
N GLY A 54 -13.22 -20.73 20.03
CA GLY A 54 -14.45 -20.58 20.81
C GLY A 54 -15.19 -19.27 20.50
N ASP A 55 -16.48 -19.27 20.79
CA ASP A 55 -17.32 -18.09 20.65
C ASP A 55 -16.93 -17.01 21.68
N VAL A 56 -17.25 -15.76 21.34
CA VAL A 56 -17.01 -14.61 22.23
C VAL A 56 -18.28 -13.77 22.35
N LEU A 57 -18.61 -13.37 23.58
CA LEU A 57 -19.73 -12.49 23.88
C LEU A 57 -19.22 -11.11 24.29
N PHE A 58 -19.61 -10.08 23.55
CA PHE A 58 -19.43 -8.69 23.97
C PHE A 58 -20.76 -8.15 24.51
N THR A 59 -20.70 -7.53 25.69
CA THR A 59 -21.87 -6.95 26.36
C THR A 59 -21.61 -5.48 26.69
N ALA A 60 -22.54 -4.60 26.29
CA ALA A 60 -22.54 -3.20 26.70
C ALA A 60 -23.82 -2.88 27.48
N GLU A 61 -23.69 -2.13 28.57
CA GLU A 61 -24.80 -1.52 29.26
C GLU A 61 -24.83 -0.03 28.98
N PHE A 62 -26.00 0.51 28.69
CA PHE A 62 -26.19 1.94 28.44
C PHE A 62 -27.57 2.42 28.91
N ASP A 63 -27.66 3.71 29.21
CA ASP A 63 -28.92 4.32 29.61
C ASP A 63 -29.67 4.86 28.37
N GLY A 64 -30.86 4.33 28.13
CA GLY A 64 -31.82 4.86 27.16
C GLY A 64 -32.38 6.20 27.63
N LEU A 65 -32.31 7.20 26.76
CA LEU A 65 -32.82 8.53 27.09
C LEU A 65 -34.34 8.63 26.84
N ASP A 66 -35.05 9.36 27.70
CA ASP A 66 -36.52 9.60 27.53
C ASP A 66 -36.83 10.25 26.18
N GLU A 67 -35.91 11.06 25.65
CA GLU A 67 -36.00 11.69 24.33
C GLU A 67 -36.08 10.66 23.21
N TRP A 68 -35.37 9.54 23.35
CA TRP A 68 -35.39 8.45 22.35
C TRP A 68 -36.78 7.81 22.26
N MET A 69 -37.50 7.73 23.40
CA MET A 69 -38.84 7.18 23.42
C MET A 69 -39.83 8.01 22.60
N GLN A 70 -39.54 9.29 22.43
CA GLN A 70 -40.34 10.23 21.62
C GLN A 70 -39.83 10.34 20.17
N SER A 71 -38.59 10.01 19.89
CA SER A 71 -38.01 10.06 18.54
C SER A 71 -38.69 9.08 17.59
N ARG A 72 -38.81 9.45 16.31
CA ARG A 72 -39.40 8.58 15.29
C ARG A 72 -38.54 7.39 14.99
N ASN A 73 -37.23 7.63 14.87
CA ASN A 73 -36.23 6.63 14.53
C ASN A 73 -35.21 6.53 15.65
N VAL A 74 -34.90 5.33 16.09
CA VAL A 74 -33.78 5.03 16.99
C VAL A 74 -33.04 3.85 16.40
N GLU A 75 -31.89 4.08 15.86
CA GLU A 75 -31.10 3.08 15.14
C GLU A 75 -29.81 2.81 15.87
N ILE A 76 -29.38 1.55 15.91
CA ILE A 76 -28.02 1.19 16.28
C ILE A 76 -27.23 0.92 15.02
N VAL A 77 -25.99 1.42 14.99
CA VAL A 77 -25.08 1.29 13.86
C VAL A 77 -23.79 0.66 14.32
N PHE A 78 -23.39 -0.38 13.63
CA PHE A 78 -22.07 -1.01 13.72
C PHE A 78 -21.31 -0.70 12.43
N GLU A 79 -20.21 0.01 12.52
CA GLU A 79 -19.39 0.29 11.35
C GLU A 79 -18.58 -0.94 10.89
N GLY A 80 -18.44 -1.96 11.74
CA GLY A 80 -17.87 -3.27 11.41
C GLY A 80 -17.85 -4.24 12.58
N ILE A 81 -18.32 -5.46 12.35
CA ILE A 81 -18.24 -6.62 13.26
C ILE A 81 -17.49 -7.74 12.52
N ASP A 82 -16.50 -8.34 13.14
CA ASP A 82 -15.72 -9.43 12.59
C ASP A 82 -16.05 -10.74 13.32
N THR A 83 -16.89 -11.63 12.79
CA THR A 83 -17.56 -11.63 11.50
C THR A 83 -18.99 -12.10 11.65
N LEU A 84 -19.19 -13.40 12.04
CA LEU A 84 -20.52 -14.01 12.20
C LEU A 84 -21.05 -13.71 13.59
N ALA A 85 -22.05 -12.83 13.68
CA ALA A 85 -22.58 -12.46 14.98
C ALA A 85 -24.10 -12.42 15.02
N GLU A 86 -24.65 -12.75 16.19
CA GLU A 86 -26.02 -12.45 16.58
C GLU A 86 -26.02 -11.29 17.57
N VAL A 87 -26.78 -10.23 17.26
CA VAL A 87 -26.90 -9.05 18.12
C VAL A 87 -28.25 -9.03 18.80
N ARG A 88 -28.27 -8.88 20.12
CA ARG A 88 -29.47 -8.79 20.94
C ARG A 88 -29.50 -7.50 21.75
N LEU A 89 -30.68 -6.89 21.83
CA LEU A 89 -30.96 -5.76 22.72
C LEU A 89 -32.05 -6.18 23.71
N ASN A 90 -31.75 -6.10 25.01
CA ASN A 90 -32.67 -6.51 26.09
C ASN A 90 -33.26 -7.94 25.87
N GLY A 91 -32.39 -8.88 25.41
CA GLY A 91 -32.75 -10.26 25.10
C GLY A 91 -33.42 -10.46 23.75
N ASN A 92 -33.85 -9.41 23.05
CA ASN A 92 -34.48 -9.51 21.74
C ASN A 92 -33.40 -9.48 20.63
N LYS A 93 -33.45 -10.42 19.70
CA LYS A 93 -32.60 -10.43 18.51
C LYS A 93 -32.96 -9.27 17.58
N ILE A 94 -31.99 -8.47 17.23
CA ILE A 94 -32.15 -7.27 16.38
C ILE A 94 -31.41 -7.37 15.05
N LEU A 95 -30.32 -8.16 14.97
CA LEU A 95 -29.44 -8.22 13.82
C LEU A 95 -28.66 -9.53 13.78
N ASN A 96 -28.30 -10.00 12.57
CA ASN A 96 -27.19 -10.92 12.33
C ASN A 96 -26.15 -10.26 11.43
N THR A 97 -24.88 -10.64 11.57
CA THR A 97 -23.79 -10.23 10.69
C THR A 97 -23.12 -11.44 10.06
N ASP A 98 -22.56 -11.27 8.86
CA ASP A 98 -21.92 -12.32 8.07
C ASP A 98 -20.70 -11.84 7.27
N ASN A 99 -20.32 -10.57 7.46
CA ASN A 99 -19.30 -9.93 6.65
C ASN A 99 -18.63 -8.77 7.41
N MET A 100 -17.34 -8.85 7.68
CA MET A 100 -16.62 -7.82 8.44
C MET A 100 -16.47 -6.50 7.68
N HIS A 101 -16.58 -6.51 6.35
CA HIS A 101 -16.39 -5.34 5.51
C HIS A 101 -17.64 -4.47 5.38
N ARG A 102 -18.77 -4.92 5.96
CA ARG A 102 -20.05 -4.23 5.91
C ARG A 102 -20.30 -3.39 7.15
N ARG A 103 -21.02 -2.30 6.93
CA ARG A 103 -21.73 -1.55 7.96
C ARG A 103 -23.12 -2.17 8.17
N TYR A 104 -23.52 -2.35 9.42
CA TYR A 104 -24.81 -2.89 9.81
C TYR A 104 -25.62 -1.86 10.58
N LEU A 105 -26.93 -1.82 10.32
CA LEU A 105 -27.87 -0.91 10.94
C LEU A 105 -29.14 -1.68 11.33
N ALA A 106 -29.67 -1.44 12.52
CA ALA A 106 -30.93 -1.99 12.98
C ALA A 106 -31.79 -0.91 13.65
N ASP A 107 -33.10 -0.91 13.32
CA ASP A 107 -34.08 -0.12 14.07
C ASP A 107 -34.35 -0.78 15.44
N ILE A 108 -34.00 -0.06 16.49
CA ILE A 108 -34.09 -0.53 17.87
C ILE A 108 -35.23 0.16 18.64
N LYS A 109 -36.01 1.02 18.01
CA LYS A 109 -37.05 1.83 18.62
C LYS A 109 -38.02 1.03 19.52
N ARG A 110 -38.42 -0.17 19.11
CA ARG A 110 -39.33 -1.03 19.85
C ARG A 110 -38.70 -1.84 20.97
N TYR A 111 -37.34 -1.90 21.00
CA TYR A 111 -36.59 -2.73 21.94
C TYR A 111 -35.83 -1.95 23.01
N VAL A 112 -35.51 -0.67 22.73
CA VAL A 112 -34.83 0.21 23.67
C VAL A 112 -35.84 0.71 24.70
N VAL A 113 -35.44 0.79 25.97
CA VAL A 113 -36.25 1.32 27.07
C VAL A 113 -35.59 2.53 27.71
N SER A 114 -36.40 3.37 28.38
CA SER A 114 -35.83 4.43 29.22
C SER A 114 -35.07 3.83 30.41
N GLY A 115 -33.89 4.37 30.70
CA GLY A 115 -33.00 3.82 31.71
C GLY A 115 -32.16 2.65 31.15
N LYS A 116 -31.87 1.67 31.97
CA LYS A 116 -30.88 0.63 31.70
C LYS A 116 -31.27 -0.30 30.56
N ASN A 117 -30.38 -0.41 29.58
CA ASN A 117 -30.44 -1.33 28.45
C ASN A 117 -29.19 -2.21 28.42
N THR A 118 -29.34 -3.45 27.95
CA THR A 118 -28.23 -4.38 27.73
C THR A 118 -28.17 -4.77 26.27
N LEU A 119 -27.04 -4.53 25.64
CA LEU A 119 -26.73 -4.91 24.26
C LEU A 119 -25.70 -6.05 24.29
N GLU A 120 -26.01 -7.11 23.57
CA GLU A 120 -25.17 -8.30 23.47
C GLU A 120 -24.80 -8.55 22.01
N VAL A 121 -23.52 -8.80 21.75
CA VAL A 121 -22.98 -9.21 20.45
C VAL A 121 -22.28 -10.56 20.65
N HIS A 122 -22.93 -11.63 20.27
CA HIS A 122 -22.39 -12.98 20.31
C HIS A 122 -21.74 -13.30 18.99
N ILE A 123 -20.41 -13.37 18.96
CA ILE A 123 -19.60 -13.67 17.77
C ILE A 123 -19.23 -15.15 17.79
N GLN A 124 -19.58 -15.89 16.74
CA GLN A 124 -19.24 -17.29 16.56
C GLN A 124 -17.78 -17.46 16.18
N SER A 125 -17.18 -18.58 16.60
CA SER A 125 -15.84 -18.99 16.19
C SER A 125 -15.70 -19.02 14.67
N PRO A 126 -14.76 -18.24 14.10
CA PRO A 126 -14.49 -18.30 12.67
C PRO A 126 -13.89 -19.64 12.25
N THR A 127 -12.99 -20.22 13.06
CA THR A 127 -12.36 -21.52 12.78
C THR A 127 -13.40 -22.64 12.71
N ALA A 128 -14.30 -22.75 13.70
CA ALA A 128 -15.35 -23.75 13.71
C ALA A 128 -16.25 -23.67 12.48
N TYR A 129 -16.60 -22.45 12.05
CA TYR A 129 -17.38 -22.23 10.83
C TYR A 129 -16.61 -22.63 9.56
N MET A 130 -15.38 -22.19 9.43
CA MET A 130 -14.51 -22.48 8.28
C MET A 130 -14.28 -23.98 8.12
N ASP A 131 -13.98 -24.67 9.22
CA ASP A 131 -13.77 -26.13 9.23
C ASP A 131 -15.03 -26.89 8.79
N ALA A 132 -16.21 -26.48 9.31
CA ALA A 132 -17.47 -27.09 8.95
C ALA A 132 -17.80 -26.90 7.46
N MET A 133 -17.53 -25.72 6.92
CA MET A 133 -17.77 -25.44 5.50
C MET A 133 -16.74 -26.16 4.61
N TYR A 134 -15.48 -26.15 4.97
CA TYR A 134 -14.42 -26.84 4.23
C TYR A 134 -14.61 -28.35 4.21
N ALA A 135 -15.00 -28.93 5.35
CA ALA A 135 -15.31 -30.37 5.42
C ALA A 135 -16.50 -30.79 4.54
N LYS A 136 -17.45 -29.87 4.32
CA LYS A 136 -18.62 -30.12 3.46
C LYS A 136 -18.26 -30.02 1.98
N GLU A 137 -17.50 -29.02 1.58
CA GLU A 137 -17.06 -28.78 0.20
C GLU A 137 -15.71 -28.04 0.22
N PRO A 138 -14.57 -28.73 0.01
CA PRO A 138 -13.25 -28.09 0.00
C PRO A 138 -13.14 -27.05 -1.10
N VAL A 139 -12.59 -25.87 -0.76
CA VAL A 139 -12.26 -24.78 -1.69
C VAL A 139 -10.76 -24.59 -1.66
N TRP A 140 -10.15 -24.47 -2.82
CA TRP A 140 -8.73 -24.20 -2.91
C TRP A 140 -8.40 -22.78 -2.47
N SER A 141 -7.33 -22.64 -1.72
CA SER A 141 -6.66 -21.37 -1.38
C SER A 141 -5.15 -21.60 -1.29
N VAL A 142 -4.35 -20.52 -1.24
CA VAL A 142 -2.91 -20.64 -1.01
C VAL A 142 -2.60 -21.37 0.28
N GLU A 143 -1.50 -22.14 0.31
CA GLU A 143 -1.11 -23.02 1.41
C GLU A 143 -0.93 -22.27 2.75
N SER A 144 -0.46 -21.03 2.71
CA SER A 144 -0.30 -20.16 3.89
C SER A 144 -1.60 -19.76 4.56
N MET A 145 -2.73 -19.80 3.83
CA MET A 145 -4.05 -19.37 4.32
C MET A 145 -4.76 -20.51 5.06
N TYR A 146 -5.50 -20.18 6.13
CA TYR A 146 -6.33 -21.15 6.85
C TYR A 146 -7.37 -21.79 5.91
N PRO A 147 -7.47 -23.13 5.86
CA PRO A 147 -8.47 -23.82 5.04
C PRO A 147 -9.88 -23.33 5.35
N GLY A 148 -10.72 -23.15 4.31
CA GLY A 148 -12.09 -22.64 4.48
C GLY A 148 -12.22 -21.12 4.68
N ASN A 149 -11.13 -20.37 4.78
CA ASN A 149 -11.18 -18.91 4.86
C ASN A 149 -12.03 -18.26 3.74
N PRO A 150 -12.03 -18.77 2.49
CA PRO A 150 -12.86 -18.23 1.41
C PRO A 150 -14.39 -18.29 1.65
N TYR A 151 -14.85 -19.11 2.59
CA TYR A 151 -16.26 -19.19 2.96
C TYR A 151 -16.72 -18.05 3.87
N LEU A 152 -15.78 -17.29 4.43
CA LEU A 152 -16.07 -16.21 5.36
C LEU A 152 -15.61 -14.87 4.78
N ARG A 153 -16.50 -13.86 4.76
CA ARG A 153 -16.12 -12.50 4.35
C ARG A 153 -15.32 -11.82 5.46
N LYS A 154 -14.05 -12.21 5.55
CA LYS A 154 -13.06 -11.77 6.52
C LYS A 154 -11.77 -11.40 5.81
N ALA A 155 -10.96 -10.52 6.38
CA ALA A 155 -9.65 -10.19 5.83
C ALA A 155 -8.77 -11.45 5.74
N TYR A 156 -8.37 -11.82 4.53
CA TYR A 156 -7.76 -13.13 4.26
C TYR A 156 -6.39 -13.30 4.93
N HIS A 157 -5.60 -12.22 5.02
CA HIS A 157 -4.29 -12.27 5.68
C HIS A 157 -4.34 -12.73 7.14
N MET A 158 -5.47 -12.55 7.85
CA MET A 158 -5.62 -13.04 9.21
C MET A 158 -5.53 -14.57 9.32
N GLY A 159 -5.85 -15.28 8.24
CA GLY A 159 -5.69 -16.73 8.14
C GLY A 159 -4.24 -17.19 7.94
N GLY A 160 -3.31 -16.25 7.84
CA GLY A 160 -1.90 -16.45 7.49
C GLY A 160 -1.60 -16.06 6.06
N TRP A 161 -0.39 -15.58 5.83
CA TRP A 161 0.15 -15.25 4.50
C TRP A 161 1.66 -15.49 4.47
N ASP A 162 2.27 -15.49 3.27
CA ASP A 162 3.73 -15.69 3.12
C ASP A 162 4.60 -14.53 3.65
N TRP A 163 3.97 -13.48 4.19
CA TRP A 163 4.58 -12.35 4.91
C TRP A 163 3.88 -12.05 6.24
N GLY A 164 2.75 -12.68 6.56
CA GLY A 164 1.88 -12.33 7.68
C GLY A 164 1.72 -13.46 8.70
N PRO A 165 1.54 -13.13 9.99
CA PRO A 165 1.26 -14.12 11.01
C PRO A 165 -0.17 -14.67 10.84
N ARG A 166 -0.37 -15.91 11.27
CA ARG A 166 -1.70 -16.49 11.37
C ARG A 166 -2.36 -16.09 12.67
N MET A 167 -3.22 -15.09 12.61
CA MET A 167 -3.96 -14.58 13.76
C MET A 167 -5.42 -14.32 13.33
N LEU A 168 -6.24 -15.39 13.37
CA LEU A 168 -7.68 -15.28 13.11
C LEU A 168 -8.33 -14.55 14.28
N ASP A 169 -8.54 -13.26 14.15
CA ASP A 169 -9.13 -12.41 15.17
C ASP A 169 -10.65 -12.33 15.02
N MET A 170 -11.34 -11.82 16.02
CA MET A 170 -12.78 -11.53 16.00
C MET A 170 -13.12 -10.40 16.96
N GLY A 171 -14.10 -9.57 16.63
CA GLY A 171 -14.46 -8.48 17.51
C GLY A 171 -15.37 -7.42 16.90
N ILE A 172 -15.57 -6.37 17.67
CA ILE A 172 -16.23 -5.13 17.24
C ILE A 172 -15.11 -4.18 16.82
N TRP A 173 -14.59 -4.39 15.60
CA TRP A 173 -13.34 -3.80 15.15
C TRP A 173 -13.47 -2.37 14.60
N LYS A 174 -14.70 -1.86 14.51
CA LYS A 174 -15.01 -0.46 14.15
C LYS A 174 -16.00 0.16 15.14
N PRO A 175 -16.21 1.48 15.12
CA PRO A 175 -17.11 2.15 16.07
C PRO A 175 -18.55 1.65 16.06
N VAL A 176 -19.20 1.74 17.23
CA VAL A 176 -20.63 1.46 17.44
C VAL A 176 -21.30 2.69 18.05
N TYR A 177 -22.47 3.06 17.54
CA TYR A 177 -23.24 4.17 18.09
C TYR A 177 -24.74 3.99 17.90
N ILE A 178 -25.51 4.69 18.76
CA ILE A 178 -26.96 4.83 18.60
C ILE A 178 -27.22 6.21 17.99
N ASP A 179 -28.08 6.25 16.97
CA ASP A 179 -28.56 7.49 16.34
C ASP A 179 -30.07 7.60 16.47
N ALA A 180 -30.53 8.57 17.28
CA ALA A 180 -31.94 8.91 17.46
C ALA A 180 -32.29 10.22 16.73
N TYR A 181 -33.31 10.18 15.87
CA TYR A 181 -33.67 11.34 15.04
C TYR A 181 -35.16 11.31 14.61
N ASP A 182 -35.71 12.53 14.40
CA ASP A 182 -37.11 12.74 13.98
C ASP A 182 -37.23 13.25 12.56
N THR A 183 -36.11 13.77 12.04
CA THR A 183 -36.06 14.47 10.76
C THR A 183 -35.55 13.53 9.67
N PRO A 184 -36.02 13.68 8.44
CA PRO A 184 -35.39 13.06 7.29
C PRO A 184 -33.90 13.36 7.25
N ARG A 185 -33.14 12.43 6.65
CA ARG A 185 -31.69 12.53 6.49
C ARG A 185 -31.32 12.41 5.01
N ILE A 186 -30.15 12.90 4.65
CA ILE A 186 -29.53 12.60 3.38
C ILE A 186 -29.02 11.17 3.47
N LYS A 187 -29.59 10.28 2.67
CA LYS A 187 -29.26 8.84 2.64
C LYS A 187 -28.03 8.56 1.77
N ASP A 188 -27.95 9.26 0.64
CA ASP A 188 -26.87 9.12 -0.34
C ASP A 188 -26.71 10.42 -1.13
N PHE A 189 -25.53 10.62 -1.70
CA PHE A 189 -25.25 11.72 -2.60
C PHE A 189 -24.37 11.25 -3.74
N GLU A 190 -24.46 11.91 -4.87
CA GLU A 190 -23.60 11.66 -6.02
C GLU A 190 -23.09 12.98 -6.59
N ILE A 191 -21.82 12.98 -7.00
CA ILE A 191 -21.13 14.08 -7.64
C ILE A 191 -20.52 13.56 -8.93
N ARG A 192 -21.00 14.05 -10.08
CA ARG A 192 -20.43 13.73 -11.38
C ARG A 192 -19.84 14.99 -11.99
N GLN A 193 -18.63 14.86 -12.53
CA GLN A 193 -17.90 15.95 -13.16
C GLN A 193 -17.98 15.84 -14.68
N ILE A 194 -18.34 16.95 -15.34
CA ILE A 194 -18.26 17.08 -16.79
C ILE A 194 -17.26 18.19 -17.11
N HIS A 195 -16.12 17.81 -17.64
CA HIS A 195 -15.03 18.72 -17.95
C HIS A 195 -15.18 19.33 -19.35
N GLY A 196 -15.24 20.65 -19.40
CA GLY A 196 -15.11 21.47 -20.60
C GLY A 196 -13.69 22.02 -20.76
N LYS A 197 -13.50 22.94 -21.72
CA LYS A 197 -12.18 23.53 -21.95
C LYS A 197 -11.70 24.37 -20.77
N ASP A 198 -12.56 25.27 -20.26
CA ASP A 198 -12.25 26.21 -19.20
C ASP A 198 -13.30 26.16 -18.07
N THR A 199 -14.09 25.09 -18.01
CA THR A 199 -15.17 24.92 -17.04
C THR A 199 -15.28 23.47 -16.57
N VAL A 200 -15.77 23.25 -15.33
CA VAL A 200 -16.22 21.95 -14.87
C VAL A 200 -17.66 22.09 -14.36
N ALA A 201 -18.58 21.29 -14.91
CA ALA A 201 -19.93 21.19 -14.40
C ALA A 201 -20.01 20.03 -13.39
N LEU A 202 -20.42 20.35 -12.15
CA LEU A 202 -20.71 19.39 -11.10
C LEU A 202 -22.20 19.05 -11.13
N ASN A 203 -22.54 17.88 -11.61
CA ASN A 203 -23.91 17.37 -11.54
C ASN A 203 -24.10 16.62 -10.23
N LEU A 204 -24.90 17.18 -9.35
CA LEU A 204 -25.17 16.71 -8.01
C LEU A 204 -26.52 16.03 -7.95
N SER A 205 -26.61 14.91 -7.24
CA SER A 205 -27.90 14.33 -6.85
C SER A 205 -27.87 13.85 -5.40
N VAL A 206 -29.06 13.77 -4.78
CA VAL A 206 -29.22 13.28 -3.40
C VAL A 206 -30.42 12.35 -3.28
N ASP A 207 -30.26 11.32 -2.45
CA ASP A 207 -31.35 10.50 -1.96
C ASP A 207 -31.65 10.84 -0.51
N LEU A 208 -32.92 10.84 -0.12
CA LEU A 208 -33.35 11.10 1.24
C LEU A 208 -34.01 9.89 1.87
N THR A 209 -33.97 9.80 3.19
CA THR A 209 -34.65 8.71 3.94
C THR A 209 -36.19 8.80 3.89
N ALA A 210 -36.74 9.96 3.55
CA ALA A 210 -38.20 10.16 3.37
C ALA A 210 -38.48 11.28 2.37
N ASP A 211 -39.59 11.13 1.63
CA ASP A 211 -40.13 12.15 0.74
C ASP A 211 -41.18 13.01 1.43
N CYS A 212 -40.86 14.27 1.64
CA CYS A 212 -41.77 15.26 2.18
C CYS A 212 -41.73 16.53 1.33
N LYS A 213 -42.87 17.15 1.10
CA LYS A 213 -43.01 18.36 0.26
C LYS A 213 -42.37 19.63 0.88
N ASP A 214 -42.12 19.58 2.20
CA ASP A 214 -41.57 20.69 3.00
C ASP A 214 -40.03 20.58 3.17
N LEU A 215 -39.36 19.76 2.33
CA LEU A 215 -37.93 19.60 2.36
C LEU A 215 -37.26 20.32 1.20
N ASP A 216 -36.30 21.17 1.54
CA ASP A 216 -35.42 21.82 0.59
C ASP A 216 -34.00 21.24 0.72
N VAL A 217 -33.36 20.95 -0.41
CA VAL A 217 -31.93 20.58 -0.44
C VAL A 217 -31.14 21.71 -1.10
N VAL A 218 -30.03 22.07 -0.51
CA VAL A 218 -29.08 23.00 -1.12
C VAL A 218 -27.65 22.43 -1.08
N ALA A 219 -26.84 22.78 -2.08
CA ALA A 219 -25.40 22.62 -2.00
C ALA A 219 -24.74 23.94 -1.60
N GLU A 220 -23.78 23.91 -0.70
CA GLU A 220 -22.86 25.02 -0.43
C GLU A 220 -21.50 24.69 -1.07
N PHE A 221 -21.03 25.59 -1.93
CA PHE A 221 -19.78 25.42 -2.67
C PHE A 221 -19.16 26.79 -2.93
N GLU A 222 -17.86 26.96 -2.63
CA GLU A 222 -17.11 28.22 -2.82
C GLU A 222 -17.86 29.47 -2.29
N GLY A 223 -18.45 29.36 -1.10
CA GLY A 223 -19.18 30.44 -0.43
C GLY A 223 -20.55 30.80 -1.03
N LYS A 224 -21.02 30.03 -2.03
CA LYS A 224 -22.33 30.19 -2.67
C LYS A 224 -23.26 29.03 -2.31
N THR A 225 -24.58 29.31 -2.38
CA THR A 225 -25.61 28.31 -2.14
C THR A 225 -26.36 28.03 -3.43
N TYR A 226 -26.55 26.77 -3.76
CA TYR A 226 -27.23 26.30 -4.97
C TYR A 226 -28.42 25.42 -4.58
N ALA A 227 -29.63 25.78 -5.05
CA ALA A 227 -30.82 25.02 -4.75
C ALA A 227 -30.95 23.76 -5.63
N PHE A 228 -31.44 22.67 -5.06
CA PHE A 228 -31.81 21.48 -5.81
C PHE A 228 -33.23 21.60 -6.35
N LEU A 229 -33.43 21.18 -7.61
CA LEU A 229 -34.73 20.95 -8.21
C LEU A 229 -34.87 19.45 -8.44
N ASP A 230 -35.95 18.85 -7.98
CA ASP A 230 -36.17 17.41 -8.09
C ASP A 230 -34.95 16.56 -7.68
N ARG A 231 -34.32 16.94 -6.56
CA ARG A 231 -33.13 16.31 -5.96
C ARG A 231 -31.86 16.36 -6.82
N LYS A 232 -31.83 17.25 -7.79
CA LYS A 232 -30.67 17.47 -8.69
C LYS A 232 -30.26 18.94 -8.66
N CYS A 233 -28.96 19.15 -8.82
CA CYS A 233 -28.39 20.49 -8.93
C CYS A 233 -27.17 20.44 -9.83
N THR A 234 -26.94 21.48 -10.62
CA THR A 234 -25.71 21.64 -11.41
C THR A 234 -24.98 22.90 -10.99
N ILE A 235 -23.70 22.77 -10.65
CA ILE A 235 -22.79 23.88 -10.35
C ILE A 235 -21.78 23.98 -11.47
N VAL A 236 -21.59 25.15 -12.07
CA VAL A 236 -20.54 25.38 -13.06
C VAL A 236 -19.39 26.11 -12.40
N VAL A 237 -18.21 25.51 -12.44
CA VAL A 237 -16.95 26.09 -11.95
C VAL A 237 -16.19 26.64 -13.13
N GLU A 238 -16.04 27.96 -13.19
CA GLU A 238 -15.27 28.66 -14.21
C GLU A 238 -13.78 28.68 -13.84
N ASN A 239 -12.89 28.44 -14.82
CA ASN A 239 -11.45 28.41 -14.63
C ASN A 239 -11.01 27.57 -13.40
N PRO A 240 -11.40 26.26 -13.34
CA PRO A 240 -11.15 25.43 -12.18
C PRO A 240 -9.66 25.19 -11.97
N LYS A 241 -9.24 25.16 -10.70
CA LYS A 241 -7.93 24.60 -10.34
C LYS A 241 -8.06 23.07 -10.28
N LEU A 242 -7.40 22.41 -11.21
CA LEU A 242 -7.48 20.95 -11.31
C LEU A 242 -6.62 20.28 -10.24
N TRP A 243 -7.04 19.09 -9.82
CA TRP A 243 -6.26 18.21 -8.99
C TRP A 243 -5.24 17.44 -9.84
N TRP A 244 -4.01 17.30 -9.31
CA TRP A 244 -2.93 16.56 -9.96
C TRP A 244 -2.27 15.59 -8.98
N VAL A 245 -1.61 14.55 -9.53
CA VAL A 245 -0.82 13.63 -8.73
C VAL A 245 0.50 14.25 -8.27
N ASN A 246 1.07 13.65 -7.21
CA ASN A 246 2.39 13.99 -6.70
C ASN A 246 3.44 14.04 -7.83
N GLY A 247 4.19 15.13 -7.91
CA GLY A 247 5.22 15.38 -8.90
C GLY A 247 4.75 16.00 -10.23
N LEU A 248 3.42 16.15 -10.48
CA LEU A 248 2.89 16.76 -11.70
C LEU A 248 2.21 18.12 -11.49
N GLY A 249 1.71 18.41 -10.31
CA GLY A 249 1.04 19.68 -10.01
C GLY A 249 0.44 19.70 -8.62
N ASP A 250 -0.40 20.69 -8.36
CA ASP A 250 -1.01 20.91 -7.06
C ASP A 250 -2.23 20.01 -6.82
N GLN A 251 -2.43 19.57 -5.58
CA GLN A 251 -3.57 18.80 -5.13
C GLN A 251 -4.72 19.73 -4.69
N ASN A 252 -5.30 20.44 -5.67
CA ASN A 252 -6.38 21.39 -5.38
C ASN A 252 -7.67 20.64 -5.00
N LEU A 253 -8.17 20.90 -3.79
CA LEU A 253 -9.39 20.31 -3.24
C LEU A 253 -10.42 21.41 -2.94
N TYR A 254 -11.68 21.08 -3.14
CA TYR A 254 -12.83 21.95 -2.91
C TYR A 254 -13.76 21.34 -1.87
N ASP A 255 -14.17 22.17 -0.91
CA ASP A 255 -15.22 21.80 0.05
C ASP A 255 -16.60 21.91 -0.60
N ILE A 256 -17.41 20.86 -0.45
CA ILE A 256 -18.82 20.84 -0.85
C ILE A 256 -19.68 20.33 0.32
N CYS A 257 -20.78 21.04 0.59
CA CYS A 257 -21.73 20.61 1.61
C CYS A 257 -23.11 20.40 0.99
N PHE A 258 -23.71 19.25 1.27
CA PHE A 258 -25.11 18.99 1.01
C PHE A 258 -25.91 19.30 2.30
N VAL A 259 -26.85 20.20 2.22
CA VAL A 259 -27.64 20.67 3.38
C VAL A 259 -29.11 20.42 3.14
N LEU A 260 -29.70 19.59 4.01
CA LEU A 260 -31.14 19.35 4.02
C LEU A 260 -31.81 20.33 4.97
N LYS A 261 -32.82 21.06 4.49
CA LYS A 261 -33.56 22.06 5.25
C LYS A 261 -35.05 21.69 5.31
N ARG A 262 -35.70 22.10 6.41
CA ARG A 262 -37.14 22.03 6.59
C ARG A 262 -37.64 23.37 7.09
N HIS A 263 -38.56 23.99 6.34
CA HIS A 263 -39.04 25.38 6.62
C HIS A 263 -37.86 26.37 6.79
N GLY A 264 -36.83 26.25 5.94
CA GLY A 264 -35.64 27.09 5.97
C GLY A 264 -34.61 26.76 7.08
N LYS A 265 -34.94 25.86 8.03
CA LYS A 265 -34.03 25.42 9.09
C LYS A 265 -33.27 24.18 8.66
N GLU A 266 -31.94 24.18 8.86
CA GLU A 266 -31.08 23.01 8.64
C GLU A 266 -31.47 21.85 9.58
N ILE A 267 -31.60 20.64 9.01
CA ILE A 267 -31.93 19.41 9.72
C ILE A 267 -30.94 18.28 9.49
N ASP A 268 -30.14 18.36 8.42
CA ASP A 268 -29.07 17.42 8.15
C ASP A 268 -27.98 18.05 7.25
N ARG A 269 -26.74 17.60 7.37
CA ARG A 269 -25.60 18.10 6.59
C ARG A 269 -24.58 16.99 6.32
N ILE A 270 -24.13 16.91 5.08
CA ILE A 270 -22.97 16.11 4.68
C ILE A 270 -21.91 17.06 4.11
N LYS A 271 -20.71 17.04 4.67
CA LYS A 271 -19.54 17.76 4.12
C LYS A 271 -18.60 16.76 3.46
N LYS A 272 -18.13 17.10 2.27
CA LYS A 272 -17.12 16.34 1.52
C LYS A 272 -16.10 17.29 0.92
N ARG A 273 -14.90 16.73 0.60
CA ARG A 273 -13.90 17.39 -0.23
C ARG A 273 -13.80 16.66 -1.55
N ILE A 274 -13.60 17.38 -2.63
CA ILE A 274 -13.47 16.83 -3.98
C ILE A 274 -12.32 17.51 -4.72
N GLY A 275 -11.60 16.74 -5.53
CA GLY A 275 -10.69 17.30 -6.52
C GLY A 275 -11.35 17.33 -7.89
N LEU A 276 -11.18 18.43 -8.62
CA LEU A 276 -11.69 18.53 -9.98
C LEU A 276 -10.68 17.94 -10.96
N ARG A 277 -11.02 16.83 -11.58
CA ARG A 277 -10.14 16.10 -12.49
C ARG A 277 -10.89 15.13 -13.38
N THR A 278 -10.30 14.80 -14.54
CA THR A 278 -10.56 13.55 -15.25
C THR A 278 -9.48 12.54 -14.89
N LEU A 279 -9.85 11.33 -14.49
CA LEU A 279 -8.90 10.24 -14.24
C LEU A 279 -9.49 8.97 -14.84
N GLU A 280 -8.86 8.48 -15.87
CA GLU A 280 -9.31 7.37 -16.69
C GLU A 280 -8.19 6.35 -16.82
N LEU A 281 -8.53 5.09 -17.09
CA LEU A 281 -7.57 4.08 -17.53
C LEU A 281 -7.72 3.89 -19.03
N SER A 282 -6.72 4.31 -19.80
CA SER A 282 -6.71 4.12 -21.25
C SER A 282 -6.33 2.68 -21.59
N ARG A 283 -7.10 2.12 -22.52
CA ARG A 283 -6.95 0.79 -23.11
C ARG A 283 -6.86 0.87 -24.65
N ASP A 284 -6.32 1.95 -25.18
CA ASP A 284 -6.17 2.16 -26.60
C ASP A 284 -5.12 1.21 -27.21
N TYR A 285 -5.25 0.90 -28.50
CA TYR A 285 -4.26 0.13 -29.22
C TYR A 285 -3.11 1.00 -29.70
N ASP A 286 -1.88 0.51 -29.56
CA ASP A 286 -0.67 1.10 -30.10
C ASP A 286 0.21 0.04 -30.81
N GLU A 287 1.46 0.39 -31.12
CA GLU A 287 2.39 -0.52 -31.82
C GLU A 287 2.79 -1.76 -30.99
N TRP A 288 2.59 -1.75 -29.65
CA TRP A 288 2.94 -2.87 -28.76
C TRP A 288 1.74 -3.69 -28.30
N GLY A 289 0.52 -3.32 -28.70
CA GLY A 289 -0.70 -4.00 -28.31
C GLY A 289 -1.72 -3.06 -27.68
N ARG A 290 -2.38 -3.48 -26.61
CA ARG A 290 -3.40 -2.69 -25.90
C ARG A 290 -2.78 -2.09 -24.64
N GLU A 291 -2.73 -0.76 -24.56
CA GLU A 291 -2.12 -0.08 -23.42
C GLU A 291 -2.90 -0.28 -22.12
N PHE A 292 -2.19 -0.11 -21.01
CA PHE A 292 -2.76 -0.05 -19.67
C PHE A 292 -2.17 1.17 -18.96
N CYS A 293 -2.88 2.31 -19.04
CA CYS A 293 -2.29 3.60 -18.69
C CYS A 293 -3.28 4.53 -18.01
N PHE A 294 -2.94 5.05 -16.85
CA PHE A 294 -3.71 6.14 -16.25
C PHE A 294 -3.57 7.42 -17.07
N GLN A 295 -4.69 8.04 -17.38
CA GLN A 295 -4.78 9.34 -18.05
C GLN A 295 -5.43 10.34 -17.09
N LEU A 296 -4.66 11.33 -16.63
CA LEU A 296 -5.11 12.37 -15.73
C LEU A 296 -5.17 13.71 -16.44
N ASN A 297 -6.35 14.36 -16.45
CA ASN A 297 -6.55 15.65 -17.12
C ASN A 297 -6.05 15.66 -18.57
N GLY A 298 -6.30 14.55 -19.30
CA GLY A 298 -5.87 14.35 -20.68
C GLY A 298 -4.37 14.06 -20.86
N LYS A 299 -3.62 13.81 -19.79
CA LYS A 299 -2.19 13.46 -19.86
C LYS A 299 -1.97 12.02 -19.41
N LYS A 300 -1.29 11.22 -20.25
CA LYS A 300 -0.84 9.87 -19.88
C LYS A 300 0.30 9.99 -18.87
N ILE A 301 0.13 9.36 -17.70
CA ILE A 301 1.09 9.40 -16.61
C ILE A 301 1.70 8.02 -16.37
N PHE A 302 2.96 8.00 -15.98
CA PHE A 302 3.61 6.78 -15.53
C PHE A 302 3.30 6.56 -14.04
N ALA A 303 2.59 5.49 -13.69
CA ALA A 303 2.29 5.14 -12.31
C ALA A 303 3.54 4.60 -11.60
N LYS A 304 3.85 5.15 -10.42
CA LYS A 304 5.04 4.82 -9.62
C LYS A 304 4.62 4.60 -8.18
N GLY A 305 4.94 3.44 -7.63
CA GLY A 305 4.58 3.15 -6.24
C GLY A 305 4.72 1.69 -5.85
N ALA A 306 3.84 1.27 -4.95
CA ALA A 306 3.87 -0.06 -4.36
C ALA A 306 2.49 -0.59 -4.02
N ASN A 307 2.45 -1.87 -3.65
CA ASN A 307 1.29 -2.53 -3.09
C ASN A 307 1.24 -2.29 -1.58
N TYR A 308 0.09 -1.85 -1.10
CA TYR A 308 -0.21 -1.61 0.30
C TYR A 308 -0.91 -2.83 0.88
N ILE A 309 -0.41 -3.32 2.03
CA ILE A 309 -1.04 -4.31 2.89
C ILE A 309 -1.49 -3.65 4.19
N PRO A 310 -2.32 -4.29 5.04
CA PRO A 310 -2.71 -3.71 6.31
C PRO A 310 -1.50 -3.24 7.14
N GLU A 311 -1.63 -2.15 7.89
CA GLU A 311 -0.55 -1.61 8.73
C GLU A 311 -0.27 -2.49 9.96
N LYS A 312 -1.31 -3.16 10.46
CA LYS A 312 -1.24 -4.05 11.63
C LYS A 312 -2.14 -5.27 11.41
N ASN A 313 -1.79 -6.40 12.03
CA ASN A 313 -2.65 -7.59 11.97
C ASN A 313 -3.91 -7.43 12.86
N ILE A 314 -3.79 -6.75 13.99
CA ILE A 314 -4.93 -6.39 14.86
C ILE A 314 -5.54 -5.09 14.34
N LEU A 315 -6.50 -5.22 13.42
CA LEU A 315 -7.06 -4.08 12.67
C LEU A 315 -7.73 -3.02 13.56
N SER A 316 -8.21 -3.40 14.76
CA SER A 316 -8.80 -2.46 15.73
C SER A 316 -7.78 -1.49 16.35
N GLU A 317 -6.48 -1.72 16.17
CA GLU A 317 -5.38 -0.89 16.68
C GLU A 317 -4.81 0.07 15.64
N ILE A 318 -5.26 0.00 14.39
CA ILE A 318 -4.83 0.93 13.35
C ILE A 318 -5.39 2.32 13.66
N CYS A 319 -4.54 3.32 13.64
CA CYS A 319 -4.90 4.71 13.90
C CYS A 319 -4.53 5.64 12.75
N TYR A 320 -5.02 6.88 12.81
CA TYR A 320 -4.73 7.91 11.80
C TYR A 320 -3.23 8.11 11.57
N ASP A 321 -2.43 8.13 12.64
CA ASP A 321 -1.00 8.41 12.55
C ASP A 321 -0.24 7.27 11.82
N ASP A 322 -0.65 6.02 11.99
CA ASP A 322 -0.07 4.87 11.27
C ASP A 322 -0.25 5.05 9.76
N THR A 323 -1.50 5.31 9.34
CA THR A 323 -1.86 5.51 7.93
C THR A 323 -1.21 6.78 7.35
N TYR A 324 -1.27 7.90 8.10
CA TYR A 324 -0.69 9.17 7.67
C TYR A 324 0.81 9.06 7.42
N GLN A 325 1.56 8.45 8.37
CA GLN A 325 3.01 8.35 8.25
C GLN A 325 3.40 7.48 7.05
N LEU A 326 2.74 6.34 6.85
CA LEU A 326 3.03 5.44 5.73
C LEU A 326 2.75 6.09 4.36
N LEU A 327 1.65 6.83 4.24
CA LEU A 327 1.31 7.57 3.01
C LEU A 327 2.24 8.77 2.81
N LYS A 328 2.66 9.44 3.89
CA LYS A 328 3.67 10.50 3.84
C LYS A 328 5.02 9.97 3.36
N ASP A 329 5.46 8.83 3.86
CA ASP A 329 6.69 8.16 3.44
C ASP A 329 6.63 7.81 1.94
N SER A 330 5.47 7.35 1.47
CA SER A 330 5.22 7.09 0.05
C SER A 330 5.32 8.36 -0.80
N LYS A 331 4.67 9.46 -0.37
CA LYS A 331 4.77 10.76 -1.04
C LYS A 331 6.19 11.27 -1.10
N ASP A 332 6.93 11.20 0.03
CA ASP A 332 8.30 11.67 0.15
C ASP A 332 9.28 10.82 -0.68
N ALA A 333 8.90 9.58 -1.01
CA ALA A 333 9.58 8.71 -1.95
C ALA A 333 9.11 8.88 -3.43
N ASN A 334 8.40 9.97 -3.75
CA ASN A 334 7.92 10.30 -5.09
C ASN A 334 6.88 9.34 -5.68
N PHE A 335 6.14 8.61 -4.84
CA PHE A 335 5.03 7.80 -5.32
C PHE A 335 3.88 8.68 -5.80
N ASN A 336 3.18 8.21 -6.83
CA ASN A 336 1.95 8.81 -7.32
C ASN A 336 0.81 7.79 -7.44
N CYS A 337 1.06 6.52 -7.10
CA CYS A 337 0.07 5.45 -7.12
C CYS A 337 0.33 4.45 -6.01
N ILE A 338 -0.73 3.97 -5.36
CA ILE A 338 -0.71 2.86 -4.40
C ILE A 338 -1.83 1.89 -4.77
N ARG A 339 -1.52 0.58 -4.78
CA ARG A 339 -2.53 -0.46 -4.90
C ARG A 339 -2.85 -1.03 -3.53
N VAL A 340 -4.12 -0.94 -3.12
CA VAL A 340 -4.64 -1.61 -1.93
C VAL A 340 -4.95 -3.06 -2.28
N TRP A 341 -4.14 -3.97 -1.78
CA TRP A 341 -4.19 -5.40 -2.09
C TRP A 341 -5.45 -6.10 -1.55
N GLY A 342 -6.01 -7.02 -2.34
CA GLY A 342 -7.29 -7.67 -2.10
C GLY A 342 -7.37 -8.69 -0.97
N GLY A 343 -6.25 -9.08 -0.34
CA GLY A 343 -6.25 -9.98 0.81
C GLY A 343 -6.36 -9.29 2.17
N GLY A 344 -6.44 -7.95 2.18
CA GLY A 344 -6.50 -7.13 3.38
C GLY A 344 -7.93 -6.70 3.76
N TYR A 345 -8.10 -5.40 3.98
CA TYR A 345 -9.37 -4.77 4.34
C TYR A 345 -9.53 -3.44 3.57
N TYR A 346 -10.75 -2.91 3.49
CA TYR A 346 -10.98 -1.59 2.93
C TYR A 346 -10.51 -0.52 3.91
N PRO A 347 -9.50 0.30 3.58
CA PRO A 347 -9.01 1.36 4.45
C PRO A 347 -10.11 2.35 4.84
N GLY A 348 -9.91 3.08 5.94
CA GLY A 348 -10.80 4.12 6.43
C GLY A 348 -10.90 5.32 5.48
N ASP A 349 -11.83 6.25 5.79
CA ASP A 349 -11.96 7.50 5.02
C ASP A 349 -10.67 8.32 5.06
N ASP A 350 -9.96 8.30 6.19
CA ASP A 350 -8.68 8.99 6.38
C ASP A 350 -7.63 8.61 5.32
N PHE A 351 -7.56 7.34 4.94
CA PHE A 351 -6.63 6.87 3.91
C PHE A 351 -6.88 7.59 2.57
N PHE A 352 -8.14 7.67 2.14
CA PHE A 352 -8.51 8.32 0.88
C PHE A 352 -8.37 9.84 0.97
N ASP A 353 -8.74 10.44 2.10
CA ASP A 353 -8.55 11.88 2.34
C ASP A 353 -7.08 12.27 2.27
N ILE A 354 -6.18 11.46 2.87
CA ILE A 354 -4.73 11.67 2.81
C ILE A 354 -4.20 11.47 1.38
N CYS A 355 -4.66 10.44 0.66
CA CYS A 355 -4.29 10.24 -0.74
C CYS A 355 -4.73 11.39 -1.64
N ASP A 356 -5.92 11.95 -1.41
CA ASP A 356 -6.40 13.16 -2.10
C ASP A 356 -5.48 14.36 -1.84
N GLU A 357 -5.06 14.58 -0.59
CA GLU A 357 -4.16 15.66 -0.18
C GLU A 357 -2.73 15.47 -0.68
N MET A 358 -2.28 14.23 -0.79
CA MET A 358 -0.91 13.91 -1.18
C MET A 358 -0.73 13.67 -2.68
N GLY A 359 -1.81 13.57 -3.45
CA GLY A 359 -1.76 13.33 -4.88
C GLY A 359 -1.38 11.89 -5.24
N ILE A 360 -1.91 10.92 -4.52
CA ILE A 360 -1.63 9.50 -4.74
C ILE A 360 -2.87 8.84 -5.34
N ILE A 361 -2.75 8.26 -6.54
CA ILE A 361 -3.82 7.45 -7.14
C ILE A 361 -3.98 6.18 -6.31
N VAL A 362 -5.21 5.82 -6.02
CA VAL A 362 -5.57 4.56 -5.36
C VAL A 362 -6.12 3.58 -6.41
N TRP A 363 -5.40 2.49 -6.60
CA TRP A 363 -5.89 1.26 -7.21
C TRP A 363 -6.46 0.41 -6.08
N GLN A 364 -7.77 0.21 -6.05
CA GLN A 364 -8.44 -0.51 -4.98
C GLN A 364 -8.92 -1.89 -5.44
N ASP A 365 -8.38 -2.94 -4.87
CA ASP A 365 -8.95 -4.28 -5.03
C ASP A 365 -10.19 -4.46 -4.14
N PHE A 366 -11.19 -5.19 -4.62
CA PHE A 366 -12.15 -5.83 -3.73
C PHE A 366 -11.47 -6.94 -2.93
N MET A 367 -11.95 -7.20 -1.71
CA MET A 367 -11.27 -8.07 -0.75
C MET A 367 -11.40 -9.56 -1.12
N PHE A 368 -10.66 -9.96 -2.17
CA PHE A 368 -10.49 -11.34 -2.64
C PHE A 368 -9.05 -11.53 -3.13
N ALA A 369 -8.41 -12.65 -2.74
CA ALA A 369 -7.03 -12.95 -3.14
C ALA A 369 -6.76 -14.46 -3.17
N CYS A 370 -6.15 -14.94 -4.24
CA CYS A 370 -5.48 -16.26 -4.34
C CYS A 370 -6.33 -17.44 -3.84
N THR A 371 -7.58 -17.53 -4.27
CA THR A 371 -8.50 -18.61 -3.85
C THR A 371 -9.55 -18.91 -4.92
N ASP A 372 -10.14 -20.11 -4.89
CA ASP A 372 -11.37 -20.38 -5.64
C ASP A 372 -12.58 -19.74 -4.95
N ILE A 373 -13.65 -19.56 -5.71
CA ILE A 373 -14.91 -19.02 -5.23
C ILE A 373 -15.98 -20.11 -5.30
N ASN A 374 -16.64 -20.36 -4.17
CA ASN A 374 -17.83 -21.19 -4.08
C ASN A 374 -19.01 -20.30 -3.68
N LEU A 375 -19.73 -19.78 -4.69
CA LEU A 375 -20.73 -18.74 -4.54
C LEU A 375 -22.10 -19.34 -4.19
N SER A 376 -22.62 -18.99 -3.01
CA SER A 376 -24.03 -19.19 -2.64
C SER A 376 -24.82 -17.89 -2.88
N GLU A 377 -26.15 -17.98 -2.93
CA GLU A 377 -27.01 -16.79 -3.02
C GLU A 377 -26.77 -15.81 -1.85
N ALA A 378 -26.65 -16.33 -0.63
CA ALA A 378 -26.37 -15.51 0.55
C ALA A 378 -24.99 -14.82 0.48
N LEU A 379 -23.96 -15.53 0.00
CA LEU A 379 -22.63 -14.95 -0.19
C LEU A 379 -22.66 -13.88 -1.29
N LEU A 380 -23.36 -14.10 -2.38
CA LEU A 380 -23.54 -13.10 -3.44
C LEU A 380 -24.26 -11.85 -2.94
N GLU A 381 -25.32 -12.01 -2.14
CA GLU A 381 -26.06 -10.90 -1.55
C GLU A 381 -25.16 -10.05 -0.63
N THR A 382 -24.47 -10.69 0.31
CA THR A 382 -23.60 -9.96 1.26
C THR A 382 -22.45 -9.27 0.55
N ILE A 383 -21.82 -9.87 -0.48
CA ILE A 383 -20.78 -9.24 -1.31
C ILE A 383 -21.35 -8.04 -2.09
N SER A 384 -22.55 -8.17 -2.63
CA SER A 384 -23.19 -7.07 -3.38
C SER A 384 -23.42 -5.85 -2.50
N VAL A 385 -23.92 -6.07 -1.27
CA VAL A 385 -24.09 -4.99 -0.29
C VAL A 385 -22.75 -4.40 0.15
N GLU A 386 -21.74 -5.22 0.39
CA GLU A 386 -20.36 -4.80 0.68
C GLU A 386 -19.84 -3.84 -0.40
N ALA A 387 -19.92 -4.27 -1.67
CA ALA A 387 -19.45 -3.48 -2.81
C ALA A 387 -20.22 -2.15 -2.93
N GLU A 388 -21.55 -2.16 -2.78
CA GLU A 388 -22.35 -0.94 -2.82
C GLU A 388 -21.99 0.04 -1.71
N GLN A 389 -21.85 -0.44 -0.47
CA GLN A 389 -21.49 0.41 0.67
C GLN A 389 -20.10 1.00 0.48
N PHE A 390 -19.14 0.18 0.06
CA PHE A 390 -17.77 0.62 -0.17
C PHE A 390 -17.70 1.69 -1.27
N ILE A 391 -18.24 1.43 -2.46
CA ILE A 391 -18.20 2.36 -3.60
C ILE A 391 -18.87 3.69 -3.24
N LYS A 392 -20.05 3.68 -2.60
CA LYS A 392 -20.74 4.90 -2.15
C LYS A 392 -19.89 5.74 -1.19
N ARG A 393 -19.11 5.07 -0.33
CA ARG A 393 -18.23 5.73 0.61
C ARG A 393 -17.08 6.47 -0.10
N VAL A 394 -16.47 5.85 -1.13
CA VAL A 394 -15.20 6.35 -1.70
C VAL A 394 -15.29 7.00 -3.09
N ARG A 395 -16.40 6.88 -3.82
CA ARG A 395 -16.54 7.31 -5.22
C ARG A 395 -16.33 8.82 -5.47
N HIS A 396 -16.34 9.65 -4.42
CA HIS A 396 -16.15 11.10 -4.54
C HIS A 396 -14.68 11.53 -4.40
N HIS A 397 -13.78 10.63 -3.98
CA HIS A 397 -12.37 10.94 -3.79
C HIS A 397 -11.64 11.16 -5.12
N ALA A 398 -10.79 12.19 -5.13
CA ALA A 398 -9.99 12.52 -6.30
C ALA A 398 -8.94 11.43 -6.61
N SER A 399 -8.44 10.79 -5.57
CA SER A 399 -7.42 9.73 -5.64
C SER A 399 -7.92 8.41 -6.24
N LEU A 400 -9.23 8.09 -6.14
CA LEU A 400 -9.73 6.80 -6.62
C LEU A 400 -9.60 6.70 -8.15
N GLY A 401 -8.71 5.80 -8.62
CA GLY A 401 -8.38 5.64 -10.03
C GLY A 401 -8.89 4.36 -10.67
N LEU A 402 -8.97 3.26 -9.91
CA LEU A 402 -9.34 1.95 -10.43
C LEU A 402 -9.97 1.09 -9.33
N LEU A 403 -11.00 0.32 -9.70
CA LEU A 403 -11.60 -0.74 -8.89
C LEU A 403 -11.26 -2.09 -9.50
N CYS A 404 -10.59 -2.97 -8.75
CA CYS A 404 -10.17 -4.28 -9.24
C CYS A 404 -10.92 -5.41 -8.51
N GLY A 405 -11.37 -6.41 -9.24
CA GLY A 405 -12.19 -7.49 -8.71
C GLY A 405 -11.48 -8.36 -7.68
N ASN A 406 -10.23 -8.72 -7.93
CA ASN A 406 -9.45 -9.60 -7.05
C ASN A 406 -7.95 -9.57 -7.33
N ASN A 407 -7.18 -10.13 -6.40
CA ASN A 407 -5.77 -10.44 -6.56
C ASN A 407 -5.56 -11.89 -6.99
N GLU A 408 -4.88 -12.10 -8.12
CA GLU A 408 -4.28 -13.36 -8.60
C GLU A 408 -5.20 -14.58 -8.77
N ILE A 409 -6.53 -14.43 -8.75
CA ILE A 409 -7.41 -15.59 -8.95
C ILE A 409 -7.27 -16.12 -10.40
N GLU A 410 -7.22 -15.24 -11.41
CA GLU A 410 -7.00 -15.66 -12.81
C GLU A 410 -5.61 -16.26 -13.00
N GLU A 411 -4.58 -15.66 -12.43
CA GLU A 411 -3.21 -16.16 -12.48
C GLU A 411 -3.08 -17.55 -11.86
N SER A 412 -3.68 -17.75 -10.67
CA SER A 412 -3.63 -19.04 -9.99
C SER A 412 -4.26 -20.17 -10.81
N MET A 413 -5.34 -19.87 -11.55
CA MET A 413 -5.97 -20.82 -12.46
C MET A 413 -5.11 -21.13 -13.68
N ALA A 414 -4.36 -20.14 -14.18
CA ALA A 414 -3.59 -20.26 -15.41
C ALA A 414 -2.21 -20.90 -15.23
N TYR A 415 -1.49 -20.53 -14.16
CA TYR A 415 -0.05 -20.75 -14.06
C TYR A 415 0.41 -21.46 -12.79
N TRP A 416 -0.41 -21.54 -11.74
CA TRP A 416 0.02 -22.21 -10.53
C TRP A 416 -0.21 -23.72 -10.59
N GLU A 417 0.70 -24.51 -10.00
CA GLU A 417 0.65 -25.96 -9.99
C GLU A 417 -0.46 -26.53 -9.08
N ARG A 418 -1.72 -26.12 -9.32
CA ARG A 418 -2.88 -26.53 -8.53
C ARG A 418 -4.01 -27.17 -9.35
N GLY A 419 -3.93 -27.07 -10.67
CA GLY A 419 -5.03 -27.43 -11.58
C GLY A 419 -6.16 -26.39 -11.61
N LEU A 420 -7.12 -26.59 -12.51
CA LEU A 420 -8.29 -25.72 -12.65
C LEU A 420 -9.31 -26.04 -11.55
N PRO A 421 -10.09 -25.03 -11.10
CA PRO A 421 -11.24 -25.27 -10.26
C PRO A 421 -12.29 -26.14 -10.97
N ASN A 422 -13.21 -26.74 -10.23
CA ASN A 422 -14.34 -27.46 -10.82
C ASN A 422 -15.23 -26.50 -11.64
N ASP A 423 -16.08 -27.06 -12.52
CA ASP A 423 -16.94 -26.28 -13.43
C ASP A 423 -17.84 -25.29 -12.69
N LYS A 424 -18.34 -25.69 -11.50
CA LYS A 424 -19.17 -24.80 -10.66
C LYS A 424 -18.36 -23.60 -10.20
N MET A 425 -17.21 -23.80 -9.59
CA MET A 425 -16.36 -22.72 -9.03
C MET A 425 -15.87 -21.79 -10.13
N LEU A 426 -15.56 -22.36 -11.33
CA LEU A 426 -15.21 -21.53 -12.49
C LEU A 426 -16.39 -20.69 -12.98
N ALA A 427 -17.61 -21.24 -12.97
CA ALA A 427 -18.83 -20.51 -13.29
C ALA A 427 -19.14 -19.44 -12.24
N ASP A 428 -18.92 -19.74 -10.97
CA ASP A 428 -19.09 -18.83 -9.84
C ASP A 428 -18.11 -17.64 -9.94
N TYR A 429 -16.84 -17.92 -10.26
CA TYR A 429 -15.84 -16.87 -10.53
C TYR A 429 -16.32 -15.91 -11.61
N LYS A 430 -16.69 -16.46 -12.79
CA LYS A 430 -17.21 -15.64 -13.91
C LYS A 430 -18.47 -14.88 -13.52
N THR A 431 -19.33 -15.51 -12.73
CA THR A 431 -20.56 -14.87 -12.26
C THR A 431 -20.22 -13.66 -11.40
N LEU A 432 -19.36 -13.79 -10.40
CA LEU A 432 -19.06 -12.72 -9.46
C LEU A 432 -18.30 -11.55 -10.12
N PHE A 433 -17.18 -11.86 -10.79
CA PHE A 433 -16.25 -10.82 -11.26
C PHE A 433 -16.58 -10.22 -12.63
N TYR A 434 -17.45 -10.86 -13.42
CA TYR A 434 -17.84 -10.37 -14.75
C TYR A 434 -19.31 -9.95 -14.88
N LYS A 435 -20.13 -10.06 -13.81
CA LYS A 435 -21.56 -9.67 -13.86
C LYS A 435 -21.94 -8.70 -12.74
N PRO A 436 -22.14 -9.12 -11.45
CA PRO A 436 -22.65 -8.22 -10.42
C PRO A 436 -21.63 -7.13 -10.06
N LEU A 437 -20.36 -7.44 -9.81
CA LEU A 437 -19.38 -6.43 -9.43
C LEU A 437 -19.22 -5.33 -10.49
N PRO A 438 -18.93 -5.62 -11.78
CA PRO A 438 -18.86 -4.56 -12.78
C PRO A 438 -20.18 -3.81 -12.97
N SER A 439 -21.34 -4.48 -12.79
CA SER A 439 -22.64 -3.81 -12.86
C SER A 439 -22.84 -2.81 -11.71
N ILE A 440 -22.44 -3.18 -10.49
CA ILE A 440 -22.46 -2.28 -9.32
C ILE A 440 -21.51 -1.10 -9.53
N CYS A 441 -20.27 -1.36 -9.99
CA CYS A 441 -19.29 -0.33 -10.29
C CYS A 441 -19.80 0.65 -11.35
N SER A 442 -20.28 0.14 -12.48
CA SER A 442 -20.83 0.96 -13.58
C SER A 442 -22.04 1.80 -13.15
N ARG A 443 -22.87 1.29 -12.26
CA ARG A 443 -24.04 2.03 -11.76
C ARG A 443 -23.67 3.12 -10.76
N LEU A 444 -22.72 2.84 -9.83
CA LEU A 444 -22.42 3.73 -8.70
C LEU A 444 -21.22 4.64 -8.93
N ALA A 445 -20.28 4.23 -9.76
CA ALA A 445 -19.05 4.96 -10.07
C ALA A 445 -18.66 4.78 -11.56
N PRO A 446 -19.50 5.18 -12.53
CA PRO A 446 -19.26 4.94 -13.95
C PRO A 446 -18.00 5.64 -14.51
N ASP A 447 -17.51 6.63 -13.81
CA ASP A 447 -16.28 7.37 -14.17
C ASP A 447 -15.00 6.67 -13.64
N ILE A 448 -15.14 5.55 -12.89
CA ILE A 448 -14.02 4.76 -12.38
C ILE A 448 -13.97 3.43 -13.13
N PHE A 449 -12.80 3.12 -13.68
CA PHE A 449 -12.59 1.88 -14.42
C PHE A 449 -12.66 0.66 -13.51
N TYR A 450 -13.36 -0.39 -13.94
CA TYR A 450 -13.38 -1.69 -13.28
C TYR A 450 -12.48 -2.68 -14.02
N TRP A 451 -11.59 -3.36 -13.29
CA TRP A 451 -10.70 -4.40 -13.76
C TRP A 451 -11.02 -5.73 -13.09
N PRO A 452 -11.20 -6.85 -13.81
CA PRO A 452 -11.75 -8.07 -13.21
C PRO A 452 -10.81 -8.78 -12.24
N SER A 453 -9.51 -8.77 -12.50
CA SER A 453 -8.45 -9.39 -11.69
C SER A 453 -7.13 -8.65 -11.91
N SER A 454 -6.21 -8.73 -10.99
CA SER A 454 -4.82 -8.33 -11.17
C SER A 454 -3.92 -9.54 -10.85
N PRO A 455 -3.14 -10.06 -11.84
CA PRO A 455 -3.10 -9.64 -13.25
C PRO A 455 -4.29 -10.16 -14.06
N SER A 456 -4.54 -9.53 -15.22
CA SER A 456 -5.56 -9.97 -16.15
C SER A 456 -5.30 -9.45 -17.58
N THR A 457 -5.89 -10.14 -18.56
CA THR A 457 -5.99 -9.73 -19.96
C THR A 457 -7.45 -9.59 -20.40
N GLU A 458 -8.32 -9.18 -19.50
CA GLU A 458 -9.76 -8.91 -19.69
C GLU A 458 -10.50 -10.02 -20.45
N GLY A 459 -10.80 -11.12 -19.74
CA GLY A 459 -11.63 -12.23 -20.25
C GLY A 459 -10.90 -13.43 -20.80
N LYS A 460 -9.58 -13.40 -20.90
CA LYS A 460 -8.77 -14.54 -21.28
C LYS A 460 -8.24 -15.23 -20.01
N LEU A 461 -9.14 -15.83 -19.22
CA LEU A 461 -8.86 -16.38 -17.87
C LEU A 461 -7.60 -17.25 -17.74
N LEU A 462 -7.18 -17.93 -18.81
CA LEU A 462 -6.00 -18.80 -18.80
C LEU A 462 -4.77 -18.18 -19.48
N GLU A 463 -4.83 -16.88 -19.77
CA GLU A 463 -3.76 -16.09 -20.38
C GLU A 463 -3.65 -14.75 -19.63
N SER A 464 -3.63 -14.79 -18.28
CA SER A 464 -3.60 -13.58 -17.46
C SER A 464 -2.27 -12.82 -17.54
N HIS A 465 -1.22 -13.41 -18.07
CA HIS A 465 0.07 -12.77 -18.33
C HIS A 465 0.27 -12.54 -19.82
N ASP A 466 0.23 -11.30 -20.27
CA ASP A 466 0.54 -10.90 -21.64
C ASP A 466 1.31 -9.58 -21.62
N GLN A 467 2.50 -9.55 -22.23
CA GLN A 467 3.30 -8.32 -22.31
C GLN A 467 2.71 -7.30 -23.32
N HIS A 468 1.60 -7.63 -23.99
CA HIS A 468 0.92 -6.81 -24.98
C HIS A 468 -0.44 -6.30 -24.50
N ASP A 469 -0.95 -6.81 -23.35
CA ASP A 469 -2.29 -6.49 -22.83
C ASP A 469 -2.36 -6.60 -21.31
N GLY A 470 -3.12 -5.73 -20.68
CA GLY A 470 -3.39 -5.77 -19.24
C GLY A 470 -2.22 -5.38 -18.35
N ASP A 471 -2.33 -5.79 -17.10
CA ASP A 471 -1.28 -5.69 -16.09
C ASP A 471 -0.65 -7.06 -15.82
N ASN A 472 0.57 -7.05 -15.32
CA ASN A 472 1.30 -8.29 -15.04
C ASN A 472 1.90 -8.30 -13.64
N HIS A 473 1.91 -9.48 -13.00
CA HIS A 473 2.71 -9.81 -11.83
C HIS A 473 3.96 -10.55 -12.29
N VAL A 474 5.15 -9.96 -12.10
CA VAL A 474 6.38 -10.48 -12.69
C VAL A 474 7.28 -11.06 -11.60
N TRP A 475 7.05 -12.33 -11.27
CA TRP A 475 7.71 -13.04 -10.17
C TRP A 475 8.94 -13.89 -10.59
N THR A 476 9.46 -13.69 -11.80
CA THR A 476 10.59 -14.50 -12.33
C THR A 476 11.85 -14.35 -11.49
N GLN A 477 12.14 -13.16 -10.93
CA GLN A 477 13.26 -12.98 -10.02
C GLN A 477 13.10 -13.83 -8.77
N TRP A 478 11.92 -13.79 -8.14
CA TRP A 478 11.70 -14.43 -6.85
C TRP A 478 11.28 -15.89 -6.97
N ASN A 479 10.21 -16.20 -7.70
CA ASN A 479 9.68 -17.58 -7.75
C ASN A 479 10.53 -18.52 -8.59
N VAL A 480 11.02 -18.06 -9.74
CA VAL A 480 11.89 -18.88 -10.63
C VAL A 480 13.36 -18.81 -10.19
N GLY A 481 13.73 -17.77 -9.44
CA GLY A 481 15.12 -17.57 -9.00
C GLY A 481 16.04 -17.14 -10.12
N SER A 482 15.60 -16.31 -11.03
CA SER A 482 16.41 -15.68 -12.07
C SER A 482 17.41 -14.68 -11.49
N SER A 483 18.31 -14.11 -12.30
CA SER A 483 19.26 -13.09 -11.84
C SER A 483 18.55 -11.80 -11.39
N LEU A 484 19.24 -10.99 -10.57
CA LEU A 484 18.69 -9.71 -10.06
C LEU A 484 18.27 -8.73 -11.18
N ASP A 485 18.86 -8.83 -12.35
CA ASP A 485 18.59 -7.98 -13.50
C ASP A 485 17.67 -8.62 -14.56
N SER A 486 17.09 -9.79 -14.28
CA SER A 486 16.29 -10.56 -15.25
C SER A 486 15.04 -9.80 -15.74
N LEU A 487 14.45 -8.91 -14.92
CA LEU A 487 13.30 -8.11 -15.34
C LEU A 487 13.63 -7.04 -16.41
N ARG A 488 14.90 -6.86 -16.77
CA ARG A 488 15.29 -6.09 -17.95
C ARG A 488 14.87 -6.72 -19.29
N GLU A 489 14.44 -7.97 -19.28
CA GLU A 489 13.89 -8.70 -20.41
C GLU A 489 12.34 -8.69 -20.42
N ASP A 490 11.69 -8.13 -19.39
CA ASP A 490 10.24 -7.98 -19.33
C ASP A 490 9.79 -6.64 -19.92
N TYR A 491 8.72 -6.67 -20.71
CA TYR A 491 8.17 -5.49 -21.37
C TYR A 491 6.64 -5.39 -21.19
N SER A 492 6.16 -5.76 -20.02
CA SER A 492 4.74 -5.64 -19.64
C SER A 492 4.20 -4.22 -19.80
N ARG A 493 2.91 -4.12 -20.17
CA ARG A 493 2.23 -2.81 -20.35
C ARG A 493 2.13 -2.05 -19.02
N PHE A 494 1.99 -2.80 -17.92
CA PHE A 494 1.96 -2.33 -16.55
C PHE A 494 2.44 -3.46 -15.64
N CYS A 495 3.45 -3.24 -14.83
CA CYS A 495 3.93 -4.19 -13.83
C CYS A 495 3.31 -3.84 -12.48
N SER A 496 2.26 -4.57 -12.10
CA SER A 496 1.48 -4.30 -10.88
C SER A 496 2.01 -5.02 -9.63
N GLU A 497 2.83 -6.09 -9.84
CA GLU A 497 3.61 -6.72 -8.78
C GLU A 497 4.93 -7.29 -9.28
N PHE A 498 5.97 -7.16 -8.46
CA PHE A 498 7.27 -7.84 -8.52
C PHE A 498 8.02 -7.54 -7.23
N GLY A 499 8.98 -8.37 -6.85
CA GLY A 499 9.72 -8.11 -5.62
C GLY A 499 10.77 -9.14 -5.30
N ILE A 500 11.61 -8.82 -4.31
CA ILE A 500 12.64 -9.66 -3.72
C ILE A 500 12.55 -9.48 -2.21
N GLU A 501 12.59 -10.58 -1.44
CA GLU A 501 12.64 -10.50 0.02
C GLU A 501 13.99 -10.01 0.54
N SER A 502 13.92 -9.37 1.70
CA SER A 502 15.06 -9.13 2.56
C SER A 502 14.66 -9.20 4.04
N PHE A 503 15.60 -9.42 4.92
CA PHE A 503 15.34 -9.31 6.37
C PHE A 503 14.94 -7.88 6.73
N ALA A 504 14.09 -7.72 7.77
CA ALA A 504 13.76 -6.44 8.36
C ALA A 504 15.00 -5.75 8.97
N SER A 505 14.84 -4.50 9.45
CA SER A 505 15.91 -3.85 10.19
C SER A 505 16.30 -4.64 11.44
N MET A 506 17.55 -4.49 11.85
CA MET A 506 18.01 -5.16 13.11
C MET A 506 17.23 -4.69 14.33
N ASP A 507 16.69 -3.47 14.31
CA ASP A 507 15.84 -2.97 15.40
C ASP A 507 14.49 -3.69 15.43
N ALA A 508 13.87 -3.91 14.27
CA ALA A 508 12.62 -4.65 14.16
C ALA A 508 12.81 -6.12 14.59
N LEU A 509 13.86 -6.78 14.13
CA LEU A 509 14.12 -8.17 14.51
C LEU A 509 14.42 -8.30 16.02
N LYS A 510 15.25 -7.44 16.59
CA LYS A 510 15.57 -7.44 18.04
C LYS A 510 14.38 -7.14 18.94
N SER A 511 13.32 -6.52 18.41
CA SER A 511 12.10 -6.28 19.19
C SER A 511 11.32 -7.57 19.46
N VAL A 512 11.58 -8.64 18.70
CA VAL A 512 10.78 -9.88 18.75
C VAL A 512 11.60 -11.17 18.85
N ILE A 513 12.87 -11.15 18.44
CA ILE A 513 13.77 -12.32 18.44
C ILE A 513 14.80 -12.14 19.54
N SER A 514 14.99 -13.19 20.37
CA SER A 514 15.98 -13.19 21.46
C SER A 514 17.42 -13.19 20.92
N ASP A 515 18.36 -12.68 21.68
CA ASP A 515 19.77 -12.59 21.27
C ASP A 515 20.35 -13.98 20.93
N GLU A 516 19.94 -15.04 21.64
CA GLU A 516 20.38 -16.42 21.41
C GLU A 516 19.82 -17.02 20.11
N GLN A 517 18.70 -16.49 19.62
CA GLN A 517 18.01 -16.95 18.41
C GLN A 517 18.25 -16.00 17.20
N MET A 518 19.07 -14.95 17.38
CA MET A 518 19.37 -13.95 16.34
C MET A 518 20.37 -14.49 15.32
N ASP A 519 20.04 -15.57 14.66
CA ASP A 519 20.83 -16.20 13.59
C ASP A 519 19.92 -16.95 12.61
N LEU A 520 20.48 -17.39 11.49
CA LEU A 520 19.77 -18.18 10.48
C LEU A 520 19.38 -19.56 11.03
N PHE A 521 18.21 -20.05 10.59
CA PHE A 521 17.70 -21.39 10.89
C PHE A 521 17.49 -21.67 12.39
N THR A 522 17.27 -20.65 13.18
CA THR A 522 16.80 -20.79 14.56
C THR A 522 15.27 -20.76 14.58
N ASP A 523 14.65 -21.36 15.60
CA ASP A 523 13.19 -21.51 15.67
C ASP A 523 12.47 -20.16 15.60
N GLU A 524 12.97 -19.13 16.32
CA GLU A 524 12.36 -17.79 16.30
C GLU A 524 12.54 -17.10 14.94
N MET A 525 13.72 -17.20 14.33
CA MET A 525 13.98 -16.64 13.01
C MET A 525 13.14 -17.32 11.93
N ASP A 526 13.00 -18.65 11.99
CA ASP A 526 12.18 -19.42 11.04
C ASP A 526 10.68 -19.07 11.20
N ASN A 527 10.21 -18.78 12.43
CA ASN A 527 8.85 -18.29 12.64
C ASN A 527 8.60 -16.92 11.99
N HIS A 528 9.64 -16.09 11.88
CA HIS A 528 9.61 -14.78 11.24
C HIS A 528 10.06 -14.80 9.75
N GLN A 529 10.00 -16.00 9.11
CA GLN A 529 10.19 -16.20 7.67
C GLN A 529 9.00 -16.99 7.11
N LYS A 530 7.95 -16.29 6.71
CA LYS A 530 6.66 -16.91 6.32
C LYS A 530 6.67 -17.55 4.93
N ALA A 531 7.61 -17.17 4.04
CA ALA A 531 7.87 -17.90 2.80
C ALA A 531 8.69 -19.19 3.04
N GLY A 532 8.95 -19.53 4.31
CA GLY A 532 9.59 -20.74 4.75
C GLY A 532 11.07 -20.83 4.39
N MET A 533 11.62 -22.04 4.54
CA MET A 533 13.03 -22.29 4.26
C MET A 533 13.46 -21.89 2.83
N MET A 534 12.55 -21.97 1.85
CA MET A 534 12.82 -21.55 0.48
C MET A 534 13.00 -20.05 0.35
N GLY A 535 12.30 -19.23 1.14
CA GLY A 535 12.51 -17.78 1.23
C GLY A 535 13.92 -17.46 1.68
N THR A 536 14.34 -18.01 2.82
CA THR A 536 15.72 -17.87 3.34
C THR A 536 16.77 -18.34 2.31
N ALA A 537 16.55 -19.49 1.66
CA ALA A 537 17.48 -20.01 0.65
C ALA A 537 17.65 -19.06 -0.56
N LYS A 538 16.57 -18.45 -1.03
CA LYS A 538 16.59 -17.46 -2.13
C LYS A 538 17.36 -16.19 -1.72
N ILE A 539 17.11 -15.68 -0.50
CA ILE A 539 17.85 -14.55 0.08
C ILE A 539 19.35 -14.87 0.09
N LEU A 540 19.76 -16.02 0.65
CA LEU A 540 21.16 -16.43 0.74
C LEU A 540 21.81 -16.65 -0.62
N ARG A 541 21.05 -17.11 -1.61
CA ARG A 541 21.53 -17.23 -2.98
C ARG A 541 21.94 -15.88 -3.55
N TYR A 542 21.07 -14.87 -3.46
CA TYR A 542 21.39 -13.52 -3.96
C TYR A 542 22.58 -12.90 -3.23
N ILE A 543 22.65 -13.07 -1.91
CA ILE A 543 23.79 -12.63 -1.11
C ILE A 543 25.07 -13.32 -1.61
N GLY A 544 25.03 -14.65 -1.80
CA GLY A 544 26.17 -15.45 -2.30
C GLY A 544 26.64 -15.02 -3.68
N GLU A 545 25.72 -14.66 -4.58
CA GLU A 545 26.02 -14.17 -5.92
C GLU A 545 26.65 -12.78 -5.91
N GLN A 546 26.24 -11.90 -5.01
CA GLN A 546 26.72 -10.53 -4.95
C GLN A 546 27.96 -10.36 -4.07
N TYR A 547 27.98 -10.94 -2.88
CA TYR A 547 29.00 -10.68 -1.85
C TYR A 547 29.82 -11.91 -1.44
N GLY A 548 29.27 -13.11 -1.49
CA GLY A 548 29.65 -14.28 -0.70
C GLY A 548 28.79 -14.32 0.58
N LEU A 549 29.05 -15.26 1.48
CA LEU A 549 28.27 -15.38 2.72
C LEU A 549 28.97 -14.67 3.87
N PRO A 550 28.40 -13.59 4.44
CA PRO A 550 28.90 -12.96 5.65
C PRO A 550 28.82 -13.89 6.87
N LYS A 551 29.72 -13.73 7.83
CA LYS A 551 29.82 -14.59 9.02
C LYS A 551 28.91 -14.21 10.18
N THR A 552 28.30 -13.04 10.14
CA THR A 552 27.42 -12.54 11.21
C THR A 552 26.07 -12.17 10.65
N PHE A 553 25.01 -12.41 11.43
CA PHE A 553 23.64 -12.23 10.98
C PHE A 553 23.34 -10.75 10.62
N ASP A 554 23.86 -9.76 11.36
CA ASP A 554 23.68 -8.35 11.05
C ASP A 554 24.20 -7.97 9.64
N LYS A 555 25.31 -8.61 9.21
CA LYS A 555 25.82 -8.42 7.84
C LYS A 555 25.04 -9.20 6.79
N ILE A 556 24.47 -10.34 7.15
CA ILE A 556 23.55 -11.10 6.29
C ILE A 556 22.28 -10.26 6.06
N ALA A 557 21.70 -9.69 7.12
CA ALA A 557 20.53 -8.83 7.05
C ALA A 557 20.78 -7.60 6.15
N ALA A 558 21.88 -6.88 6.38
CA ALA A 558 22.26 -5.74 5.55
C ALA A 558 22.51 -6.13 4.08
N ALA A 559 23.22 -7.25 3.82
CA ALA A 559 23.45 -7.76 2.47
C ALA A 559 22.15 -8.12 1.74
N SER A 560 21.16 -8.70 2.45
CA SER A 560 19.85 -9.01 1.89
C SER A 560 19.12 -7.76 1.42
N GLN A 561 19.14 -6.71 2.23
CA GLN A 561 18.52 -5.42 1.92
C GLN A 561 19.19 -4.73 0.72
N PHE A 562 20.53 -4.82 0.60
CA PHE A 562 21.24 -4.28 -0.56
C PHE A 562 20.96 -5.09 -1.83
N CYS A 563 20.83 -6.43 -1.74
CA CYS A 563 20.38 -7.25 -2.88
C CYS A 563 18.97 -6.90 -3.33
N GLN A 564 18.03 -6.70 -2.39
CA GLN A 564 16.68 -6.21 -2.68
C GLN A 564 16.72 -4.86 -3.40
N ALA A 565 17.47 -3.90 -2.85
CA ALA A 565 17.60 -2.56 -3.40
C ALA A 565 18.18 -2.56 -4.82
N GLU A 566 19.23 -3.34 -5.08
CA GLU A 566 19.85 -3.47 -6.39
C GLU A 566 18.91 -4.09 -7.42
N GLY A 567 18.23 -5.19 -7.06
CA GLY A 567 17.29 -5.88 -7.96
C GLY A 567 16.10 -5.02 -8.35
N LEU A 568 15.51 -4.32 -7.37
CA LEU A 568 14.39 -3.43 -7.63
C LEU A 568 14.83 -2.17 -8.40
N LYS A 569 16.04 -1.65 -8.15
CA LYS A 569 16.60 -0.55 -8.95
C LYS A 569 16.63 -0.88 -10.44
N TYR A 570 17.15 -2.06 -10.79
CA TYR A 570 17.21 -2.50 -12.20
C TYR A 570 15.81 -2.50 -12.85
N THR A 571 14.81 -2.93 -12.10
CA THR A 571 13.41 -3.02 -12.57
C THR A 571 12.79 -1.63 -12.72
N PHE A 572 12.90 -0.77 -11.70
CA PHE A 572 12.36 0.61 -11.76
C PHE A 572 12.92 1.38 -12.95
N GLU A 573 14.25 1.33 -13.14
CA GLU A 573 14.91 2.02 -14.24
C GLU A 573 14.53 1.43 -15.59
N HIS A 574 14.39 0.10 -15.70
CA HIS A 574 14.01 -0.55 -16.94
C HIS A 574 12.62 -0.10 -17.41
N TYR A 575 11.62 -0.18 -16.53
CA TYR A 575 10.26 0.23 -16.88
C TYR A 575 10.15 1.72 -17.15
N ARG A 576 10.87 2.57 -16.44
CA ARG A 576 10.92 4.01 -16.73
C ARG A 576 11.54 4.32 -18.09
N ARG A 577 12.61 3.62 -18.48
CA ARG A 577 13.21 3.74 -19.82
C ARG A 577 12.25 3.31 -20.93
N ASN A 578 11.29 2.44 -20.64
CA ASN A 578 10.30 1.94 -21.57
C ASN A 578 8.94 2.62 -21.43
N ARG A 579 8.93 3.86 -20.89
CA ARG A 579 7.73 4.70 -20.85
C ARG A 579 7.07 4.79 -22.25
N GLY A 580 5.75 4.71 -22.30
CA GLY A 580 4.97 4.58 -23.54
C GLY A 580 4.55 3.12 -23.74
N ARG A 581 5.49 2.19 -23.79
CA ARG A 581 5.17 0.77 -23.78
C ARG A 581 4.71 0.30 -22.40
N CYS A 582 5.50 0.53 -21.37
CA CYS A 582 5.10 0.32 -19.98
C CYS A 582 4.65 1.65 -19.37
N MET A 583 3.50 1.66 -18.67
CA MET A 583 2.95 2.88 -18.08
C MET A 583 2.70 2.77 -16.56
N GLY A 584 3.30 1.80 -15.90
CA GLY A 584 3.30 1.70 -14.46
C GLY A 584 4.19 0.62 -13.89
N VAL A 585 4.69 0.87 -12.68
CA VAL A 585 5.50 -0.04 -11.88
C VAL A 585 5.13 0.09 -10.41
N LEU A 586 4.52 -0.97 -9.86
CA LEU A 586 4.13 -1.07 -8.45
C LEU A 586 4.80 -2.31 -7.86
N TYR A 587 5.76 -2.12 -6.97
CA TYR A 587 6.44 -3.27 -6.37
C TYR A 587 5.64 -3.89 -5.22
N TRP A 588 5.80 -5.14 -5.01
CA TRP A 588 5.41 -5.87 -3.81
C TRP A 588 6.57 -5.83 -2.83
N GLN A 589 6.43 -5.21 -1.63
CA GLN A 589 5.32 -4.49 -1.08
C GLN A 589 5.80 -3.23 -0.33
N LEU A 590 4.86 -2.32 0.03
CA LEU A 590 5.20 -1.08 0.71
C LEU A 590 5.67 -1.32 2.15
N ASN A 591 4.85 -1.99 2.96
CA ASN A 591 4.99 -2.07 4.43
C ASN A 591 4.92 -3.50 4.95
N ASP A 592 5.35 -3.70 6.19
CA ASP A 592 5.16 -4.90 6.99
C ASP A 592 4.10 -4.68 8.06
N ILE A 593 3.41 -5.77 8.47
CA ILE A 593 2.47 -5.77 9.60
C ILE A 593 3.10 -6.23 10.93
N TRP A 594 4.26 -6.87 10.85
CA TRP A 594 5.04 -7.37 11.97
C TRP A 594 6.50 -7.55 11.55
N PRO A 595 7.47 -7.71 12.49
CA PRO A 595 8.87 -7.95 12.13
C PRO A 595 9.05 -9.30 11.41
N VAL A 596 9.44 -9.28 10.14
CA VAL A 596 9.50 -10.48 9.28
C VAL A 596 10.50 -10.28 8.13
N ALA A 597 11.04 -11.37 7.60
CA ALA A 597 11.66 -11.33 6.28
C ALA A 597 10.57 -11.21 5.22
N SER A 598 10.65 -10.19 4.38
CA SER A 598 9.60 -9.87 3.41
C SER A 598 10.09 -8.99 2.26
N TRP A 599 9.19 -8.67 1.36
CA TRP A 599 9.42 -7.76 0.22
C TRP A 599 9.25 -6.28 0.58
N SER A 600 8.91 -5.95 1.82
CA SER A 600 8.61 -4.58 2.23
C SER A 600 9.76 -3.61 1.98
N SER A 601 9.42 -2.35 1.77
CA SER A 601 10.38 -1.24 1.73
C SER A 601 10.39 -0.40 3.02
N VAL A 602 9.30 -0.44 3.78
CA VAL A 602 9.16 0.13 5.12
C VAL A 602 8.86 -1.02 6.08
N ASP A 603 9.69 -1.21 7.09
CA ASP A 603 9.48 -2.30 8.04
C ASP A 603 8.37 -1.98 9.07
N SER A 604 8.03 -2.97 9.89
CA SER A 604 6.94 -2.85 10.87
C SER A 604 7.13 -1.81 11.97
N LEU A 605 8.32 -1.26 12.12
CA LEU A 605 8.59 -0.12 13.01
C LEU A 605 8.46 1.22 12.26
N GLY A 606 8.29 1.22 10.94
CA GLY A 606 8.29 2.40 10.10
C GLY A 606 9.69 2.82 9.61
N LYS A 607 10.72 1.97 9.76
CA LYS A 607 12.06 2.26 9.24
C LYS A 607 12.12 2.00 7.74
N TRP A 608 12.67 2.93 6.99
CA TRP A 608 12.92 2.77 5.57
C TRP A 608 14.10 1.84 5.33
N LYS A 609 13.86 0.75 4.61
CA LYS A 609 14.92 -0.13 4.11
C LYS A 609 15.65 0.55 2.93
N PRO A 610 16.88 0.12 2.56
CA PRO A 610 17.63 0.67 1.42
C PRO A 610 16.79 0.83 0.14
N VAL A 611 15.91 -0.12 -0.15
CA VAL A 611 15.06 -0.11 -1.35
C VAL A 611 14.10 1.08 -1.39
N HIS A 612 13.63 1.61 -0.26
CA HIS A 612 12.74 2.77 -0.24
C HIS A 612 13.45 4.05 -0.70
N TYR A 613 14.74 4.22 -0.34
CA TYR A 613 15.58 5.32 -0.84
C TYR A 613 15.93 5.15 -2.32
N ILE A 614 16.13 3.92 -2.78
CA ILE A 614 16.29 3.61 -4.20
C ILE A 614 15.00 3.98 -4.97
N ALA A 615 13.82 3.60 -4.46
CA ALA A 615 12.55 3.99 -5.04
C ALA A 615 12.40 5.51 -5.10
N LYS A 616 12.73 6.24 -4.02
CA LYS A 616 12.73 7.70 -4.00
C LYS A 616 13.54 8.32 -5.14
N ARG A 617 14.76 7.84 -5.39
CA ARG A 617 15.59 8.32 -6.49
C ARG A 617 15.07 7.90 -7.86
N CYS A 618 14.74 6.62 -8.02
CA CYS A 618 14.22 6.11 -9.29
C CYS A 618 12.86 6.71 -9.68
N PHE A 619 12.05 7.15 -8.73
CA PHE A 619 10.75 7.75 -8.95
C PHE A 619 10.78 9.29 -9.01
N ALA A 620 11.94 9.90 -8.90
CA ALA A 620 12.09 11.34 -9.07
C ALA A 620 11.47 11.82 -10.41
N PRO A 621 10.89 13.04 -10.45
CA PRO A 621 10.25 13.57 -11.67
C PRO A 621 11.18 13.58 -12.89
N ILE A 622 12.44 13.97 -12.70
CA ILE A 622 13.50 13.82 -13.70
C ILE A 622 14.49 12.80 -13.16
N HIS A 623 14.71 11.72 -13.88
CA HIS A 623 15.57 10.62 -13.45
C HIS A 623 16.61 10.31 -14.50
N LEU A 624 17.86 10.21 -14.03
CA LEU A 624 19.02 9.74 -14.78
C LEU A 624 19.23 8.25 -14.50
N SER A 625 19.37 7.41 -15.51
CA SER A 625 19.83 6.03 -15.34
C SER A 625 21.06 5.73 -16.18
N VAL A 626 21.97 4.90 -15.66
CA VAL A 626 23.17 4.45 -16.36
C VAL A 626 23.16 2.93 -16.44
N TYR A 627 23.28 2.38 -17.63
CA TYR A 627 23.14 0.95 -17.85
C TYR A 627 23.97 0.44 -19.02
N THR A 628 24.08 -0.88 -19.17
CA THR A 628 24.72 -1.51 -20.30
C THR A 628 23.65 -2.14 -21.22
N LYS A 629 23.76 -1.86 -22.51
CA LYS A 629 22.93 -2.49 -23.56
C LYS A 629 23.75 -2.56 -24.84
N ASP A 630 23.61 -3.64 -25.59
CA ASP A 630 24.34 -3.87 -26.87
C ASP A 630 25.83 -3.65 -26.75
N ALA A 631 26.43 -4.20 -25.70
CA ALA A 631 27.83 -4.04 -25.32
C ALA A 631 28.32 -2.60 -25.20
N ALA A 632 27.43 -1.64 -24.87
CA ALA A 632 27.75 -0.24 -24.66
C ALA A 632 27.21 0.25 -23.33
N VAL A 633 27.93 1.21 -22.71
CA VAL A 633 27.41 2.01 -21.62
C VAL A 633 26.49 3.07 -22.20
N ARG A 634 25.31 3.18 -21.63
CA ARG A 634 24.29 4.15 -22.04
C ARG A 634 23.83 4.97 -20.85
N VAL A 635 23.45 6.18 -21.13
CA VAL A 635 22.84 7.12 -20.18
C VAL A 635 21.48 7.49 -20.71
N HIS A 636 20.48 7.42 -19.84
CA HIS A 636 19.09 7.68 -20.21
C HIS A 636 18.44 8.66 -19.23
N ILE A 637 17.66 9.60 -19.75
CA ILE A 637 16.90 10.56 -18.95
C ILE A 637 15.41 10.33 -19.17
N SER A 638 14.66 10.09 -18.10
CA SER A 638 13.21 10.06 -18.06
C SER A 638 12.69 11.36 -17.47
N ASN A 639 11.77 12.03 -18.16
CA ASN A 639 11.13 13.27 -17.73
C ASN A 639 9.62 13.04 -17.52
N GLU A 640 9.19 12.98 -16.27
CA GLU A 640 7.77 12.84 -15.87
C GLU A 640 7.16 14.19 -15.45
N THR A 641 7.73 15.32 -15.89
CA THR A 641 7.17 16.64 -15.64
C THR A 641 6.34 17.11 -16.84
N LEU A 642 5.52 18.14 -16.63
CA LEU A 642 4.73 18.79 -17.69
C LEU A 642 5.53 19.79 -18.54
N LYS A 643 6.85 19.87 -18.33
CA LYS A 643 7.75 20.81 -19.01
C LYS A 643 8.92 20.08 -19.63
N ASP A 644 9.37 20.55 -20.79
CA ASP A 644 10.65 20.12 -21.37
C ASP A 644 11.79 20.42 -20.37
N PHE A 645 12.77 19.54 -20.32
CA PHE A 645 13.98 19.71 -19.53
C PHE A 645 15.18 19.81 -20.45
N SER A 646 15.99 20.87 -20.27
CA SER A 646 17.27 21.04 -20.95
C SER A 646 18.39 21.18 -19.94
N GLY A 647 19.56 20.65 -20.28
CA GLY A 647 20.71 20.62 -19.38
C GLY A 647 21.89 19.88 -20.00
N HIS A 648 22.75 19.35 -19.13
CA HIS A 648 23.93 18.58 -19.55
C HIS A 648 24.08 17.33 -18.69
N VAL A 649 24.56 16.24 -19.28
CA VAL A 649 25.01 15.07 -18.53
C VAL A 649 26.52 14.92 -18.71
N SER A 650 27.25 14.94 -17.60
CA SER A 650 28.69 14.63 -17.58
C SER A 650 28.88 13.19 -17.11
N VAL A 651 29.62 12.41 -17.88
CA VAL A 651 29.86 10.98 -17.63
C VAL A 651 31.35 10.80 -17.38
N TYR A 652 31.72 10.29 -16.23
CA TYR A 652 33.08 10.08 -15.79
C TYR A 652 33.35 8.59 -15.62
N LEU A 653 34.49 8.13 -16.12
CA LEU A 653 35.08 6.87 -15.71
C LEU A 653 36.13 7.20 -14.64
N LYS A 654 35.96 6.72 -13.44
CA LYS A 654 36.83 6.96 -12.29
C LYS A 654 37.42 5.67 -11.73
N ASP A 655 38.60 5.74 -11.17
CA ASP A 655 39.11 4.68 -10.32
C ASP A 655 38.58 4.82 -8.87
N MET A 656 38.90 3.83 -8.03
CA MET A 656 38.39 3.78 -6.64
C MET A 656 39.03 4.88 -5.74
N ASP A 657 40.06 5.59 -6.19
CA ASP A 657 40.68 6.72 -5.52
C ASP A 657 40.20 8.08 -6.10
N PHE A 658 39.07 8.07 -6.84
CA PHE A 658 38.42 9.22 -7.48
C PHE A 658 39.14 9.86 -8.67
N ASN A 659 40.28 9.30 -9.13
CA ASN A 659 40.96 9.81 -10.29
C ASN A 659 40.12 9.63 -11.55
N ILE A 660 39.92 10.70 -12.30
CA ILE A 660 39.23 10.66 -13.59
C ILE A 660 40.15 10.01 -14.64
N ILE A 661 39.69 8.92 -15.23
CA ILE A 661 40.40 8.22 -16.31
C ILE A 661 39.95 8.73 -17.67
N SER A 662 38.67 8.99 -17.80
CA SER A 662 38.03 9.55 -19.00
C SER A 662 36.75 10.28 -18.59
N ASP A 663 36.40 11.31 -19.32
CA ASP A 663 35.18 12.09 -19.15
C ASP A 663 34.57 12.47 -20.51
N GLU A 664 33.27 12.58 -20.52
CA GLU A 664 32.44 12.99 -21.66
C GLU A 664 31.27 13.84 -21.16
N THR A 665 30.86 14.82 -21.95
CA THR A 665 29.68 15.64 -21.63
C THR A 665 28.76 15.72 -22.84
N TYR A 666 27.49 15.64 -22.60
CA TYR A 666 26.42 15.63 -23.62
C TYR A 666 25.36 16.66 -23.26
N ASP A 667 24.88 17.37 -24.28
CA ASP A 667 23.71 18.23 -24.14
C ASP A 667 22.43 17.38 -24.07
N ILE A 668 21.53 17.78 -23.20
CA ILE A 668 20.26 17.11 -22.93
C ILE A 668 19.08 17.99 -23.29
N ASP A 669 18.14 17.41 -24.04
CA ASP A 669 16.84 17.99 -24.32
C ASP A 669 15.76 16.88 -24.21
N ALA A 670 15.26 16.69 -23.00
CA ALA A 670 14.26 15.67 -22.66
C ALA A 670 12.86 16.27 -22.66
N LYS A 671 12.00 15.82 -23.56
CA LYS A 671 10.65 16.33 -23.68
C LYS A 671 9.79 16.03 -22.44
N ALA A 672 8.76 16.85 -22.21
CA ALA A 672 7.78 16.64 -21.16
C ALA A 672 7.09 15.27 -21.33
N LEU A 673 6.93 14.53 -20.23
CA LEU A 673 6.27 13.22 -20.19
C LEU A 673 6.87 12.23 -21.19
N SER A 674 8.22 12.18 -21.29
CA SER A 674 8.92 11.30 -22.24
C SER A 674 10.09 10.54 -21.61
N ALA A 675 10.54 9.52 -22.33
CA ALA A 675 11.72 8.71 -22.06
C ALA A 675 12.55 8.50 -23.33
N ASP A 676 12.62 9.50 -24.20
CA ASP A 676 13.24 9.37 -25.51
C ASP A 676 14.74 9.77 -25.51
N CYS A 677 15.25 10.29 -24.40
CA CYS A 677 16.62 10.76 -24.29
C CYS A 677 17.55 9.63 -23.84
N ASP A 678 18.15 8.92 -24.80
CA ASP A 678 19.05 7.79 -24.59
C ASP A 678 20.38 7.98 -25.36
N ILE A 679 21.47 8.04 -24.65
CA ILE A 679 22.81 8.40 -25.16
C ILE A 679 23.74 7.20 -25.03
N ARG A 680 24.40 6.83 -26.14
CA ARG A 680 25.48 5.86 -26.12
C ARG A 680 26.80 6.61 -25.84
N THR A 681 27.52 6.19 -24.79
CA THR A 681 28.80 6.80 -24.39
C THR A 681 30.01 6.12 -25.05
N GLY A 682 31.10 6.85 -25.16
CA GLY A 682 32.38 6.34 -25.67
C GLY A 682 33.24 5.60 -24.62
N ILE A 683 32.91 5.69 -23.32
CA ILE A 683 33.74 5.16 -22.22
C ILE A 683 33.75 3.63 -22.09
N THR A 684 32.94 2.93 -22.86
CA THR A 684 32.70 1.48 -22.73
C THR A 684 33.98 0.65 -22.79
N GLU A 685 34.84 0.90 -23.76
CA GLU A 685 36.06 0.10 -23.93
C GLU A 685 37.02 0.26 -22.74
N ALA A 686 37.15 1.50 -22.25
CA ALA A 686 37.99 1.81 -21.08
C ALA A 686 37.45 1.18 -19.80
N LEU A 687 36.13 1.20 -19.62
CA LEU A 687 35.45 0.51 -18.51
C LEU A 687 35.71 -1.00 -18.55
N MET A 688 35.50 -1.67 -19.68
CA MET A 688 35.62 -3.12 -19.79
C MET A 688 37.08 -3.59 -19.58
N LYS A 689 38.09 -2.81 -19.95
CA LYS A 689 39.50 -3.11 -19.69
C LYS A 689 39.85 -3.10 -18.20
N LYS A 690 39.19 -2.24 -17.40
CA LYS A 690 39.50 -2.01 -15.98
C LYS A 690 38.34 -2.39 -15.05
N ARG A 691 37.34 -3.11 -15.50
CA ARG A 691 36.04 -3.37 -14.86
C ARG A 691 36.03 -3.85 -13.41
N LYS A 692 37.21 -4.11 -12.80
CA LYS A 692 37.32 -4.50 -11.39
C LYS A 692 37.73 -3.36 -10.49
N ASP A 693 38.29 -2.31 -11.08
CA ASP A 693 39.05 -1.26 -10.39
C ASP A 693 38.43 0.14 -10.66
N VAL A 694 37.31 0.20 -11.38
CA VAL A 694 36.68 1.46 -11.82
C VAL A 694 35.18 1.42 -11.70
N PHE A 695 34.57 2.60 -11.65
CA PHE A 695 33.14 2.83 -11.75
C PHE A 695 32.82 3.97 -12.72
N VAL A 696 31.64 3.98 -13.26
CA VAL A 696 31.08 5.10 -14.02
C VAL A 696 30.25 5.96 -13.08
N GLU A 697 30.43 7.27 -13.14
CA GLU A 697 29.55 8.27 -12.55
C GLU A 697 28.94 9.11 -13.65
N ALA A 698 27.61 9.27 -13.65
CA ALA A 698 26.94 10.22 -14.50
C ALA A 698 26.25 11.29 -13.64
N VAL A 699 26.41 12.55 -14.00
CA VAL A 699 25.86 13.70 -13.29
C VAL A 699 25.04 14.53 -14.25
N LEU A 700 23.72 14.61 -13.97
CA LEU A 700 22.78 15.45 -14.72
C LEU A 700 22.70 16.83 -14.06
N THR A 701 22.90 17.88 -14.84
CA THR A 701 22.75 19.27 -14.40
C THR A 701 21.74 20.01 -15.28
N ASP A 702 21.03 20.97 -14.71
CA ASP A 702 20.20 21.90 -15.48
C ASP A 702 21.03 22.97 -16.21
N CYS A 703 20.40 23.82 -17.02
CA CYS A 703 21.06 24.93 -17.71
C CYS A 703 21.70 25.97 -16.75
N GLY A 704 21.29 25.98 -15.49
CA GLY A 704 21.89 26.83 -14.43
C GLY A 704 23.10 26.22 -13.77
N GLY A 705 23.47 24.97 -14.13
CA GLY A 705 24.58 24.23 -13.51
C GLY A 705 24.19 23.55 -12.18
N ASN A 706 22.91 23.55 -11.79
CA ASN A 706 22.47 22.87 -10.58
C ASN A 706 22.38 21.35 -10.85
N ARG A 707 22.91 20.56 -9.92
CA ARG A 707 22.83 19.09 -9.98
C ARG A 707 21.39 18.61 -9.78
N VAL A 708 20.86 17.87 -10.75
CA VAL A 708 19.50 17.32 -10.75
C VAL A 708 19.51 15.86 -10.31
N SER A 709 20.44 15.05 -10.83
CA SER A 709 20.53 13.62 -10.53
C SER A 709 21.98 13.14 -10.67
N VAL A 710 22.35 12.13 -9.89
CA VAL A 710 23.63 11.42 -10.01
C VAL A 710 23.35 9.93 -9.98
N GLU A 711 23.98 9.21 -10.91
CA GLU A 711 23.90 7.75 -10.94
C GLU A 711 25.27 7.14 -11.17
N THR A 712 25.42 5.93 -10.66
CA THR A 712 26.66 5.16 -10.81
C THR A 712 26.39 3.81 -11.47
N LEU A 713 27.44 3.30 -12.15
CA LEU A 713 27.42 1.97 -12.72
C LEU A 713 28.74 1.24 -12.41
N VAL A 714 28.61 0.05 -11.86
CA VAL A 714 29.64 -0.98 -11.83
C VAL A 714 29.16 -2.19 -12.62
N VAL A 715 30.04 -2.82 -13.40
CA VAL A 715 29.64 -3.92 -14.30
C VAL A 715 29.92 -5.31 -13.73
N ASN A 716 30.40 -5.39 -12.51
CA ASN A 716 30.63 -6.64 -11.79
C ASN A 716 29.92 -6.63 -10.44
N PRO A 717 29.49 -7.80 -9.93
CA PRO A 717 29.00 -7.86 -8.55
C PRO A 717 30.10 -7.47 -7.55
N PRO A 718 29.74 -6.93 -6.38
CA PRO A 718 30.68 -6.42 -5.37
C PRO A 718 31.83 -7.38 -5.06
N ARG A 719 31.59 -8.69 -4.94
CA ARG A 719 32.65 -9.70 -4.66
C ARG A 719 33.74 -9.80 -5.73
N LYS A 720 33.49 -9.30 -6.92
CA LYS A 720 34.45 -9.28 -8.04
C LYS A 720 35.08 -7.90 -8.26
N LEU A 721 34.66 -6.89 -7.49
CA LEU A 721 35.24 -5.56 -7.50
C LEU A 721 36.36 -5.46 -6.46
N LYS A 722 37.32 -4.56 -6.67
CA LYS A 722 38.32 -4.22 -5.68
C LYS A 722 37.89 -2.98 -4.88
N ILE A 723 36.75 -3.10 -4.21
CA ILE A 723 36.22 -2.03 -3.36
C ILE A 723 37.19 -1.81 -2.19
N PRO A 724 37.75 -0.57 -2.03
CA PRO A 724 38.69 -0.26 -0.95
C PRO A 724 37.93 -0.12 0.39
N LYS A 725 38.64 -0.32 1.49
CA LYS A 725 38.18 0.14 2.79
C LYS A 725 38.44 1.65 2.89
N ALA A 726 37.38 2.44 2.77
CA ALA A 726 37.44 3.89 2.83
C ALA A 726 37.41 4.41 4.27
N LYS A 727 37.96 5.60 4.49
CA LYS A 727 37.79 6.36 5.72
C LYS A 727 36.65 7.34 5.54
N ILE A 728 35.51 7.02 6.14
CA ILE A 728 34.36 7.90 6.11
C ILE A 728 34.40 8.80 7.36
N GLN A 729 34.26 10.10 7.16
CA GLN A 729 34.14 11.11 8.21
C GLN A 729 32.74 11.68 8.22
N ILE A 730 32.19 11.88 9.40
CA ILE A 730 30.84 12.42 9.61
C ILE A 730 30.97 13.58 10.58
N ASP A 731 30.73 14.79 10.11
CA ASP A 731 30.56 15.97 10.95
C ASP A 731 29.05 16.22 11.12
N ILE A 732 28.64 16.56 12.33
CA ILE A 732 27.24 16.71 12.70
C ILE A 732 26.98 18.14 13.12
N LYS A 733 25.84 18.67 12.66
CA LYS A 733 25.30 19.94 13.17
C LYS A 733 23.83 19.73 13.48
N LYS A 734 23.35 20.31 14.55
CA LYS A 734 21.93 20.24 14.91
C LYS A 734 21.37 21.65 15.13
N ASN A 735 20.29 21.95 14.42
CA ASN A 735 19.54 23.19 14.48
C ASN A 735 18.08 22.90 14.86
N ALA A 736 17.69 23.21 16.07
CA ALA A 736 16.34 22.93 16.61
C ALA A 736 15.98 21.42 16.47
N GLN A 737 15.06 21.08 15.61
CA GLN A 737 14.63 19.68 15.37
C GLN A 737 15.40 19.00 14.24
N THR A 738 16.02 19.74 13.34
CA THR A 738 16.71 19.19 12.17
C THR A 738 18.19 18.95 12.47
N ALA A 739 18.69 17.77 12.17
CA ALA A 739 20.09 17.39 12.17
C ALA A 739 20.64 17.34 10.74
N GLU A 740 21.91 17.71 10.59
CA GLU A 740 22.67 17.72 9.35
C GLU A 740 23.91 16.85 9.51
N LEU A 741 24.06 15.85 8.65
CA LEU A 741 25.28 15.04 8.54
C LEU A 741 26.08 15.51 7.33
N TYR A 742 27.32 15.92 7.55
CA TYR A 742 28.30 16.26 6.53
C TYR A 742 29.24 15.09 6.36
N ILE A 743 29.05 14.32 5.30
CA ILE A 743 29.74 13.05 5.06
C ILE A 743 30.79 13.23 4.00
N THR A 744 32.03 12.83 4.30
CA THR A 744 33.16 12.79 3.34
C THR A 744 33.84 11.43 3.35
N SER A 745 34.51 11.09 2.26
CA SER A 745 35.27 9.85 2.15
C SER A 745 36.58 10.10 1.37
N ASP A 746 37.62 9.37 1.72
CA ASP A 746 38.91 9.41 1.01
C ASP A 746 38.92 8.56 -0.27
N ARG A 747 37.93 7.69 -0.46
CA ARG A 747 37.82 6.74 -1.58
C ARG A 747 36.38 6.42 -1.90
N PHE A 748 36.15 5.73 -3.02
CA PHE A 748 34.86 5.25 -3.44
C PHE A 748 34.21 4.36 -2.37
N VAL A 749 32.94 4.67 -2.04
CA VAL A 749 32.09 3.86 -1.17
C VAL A 749 30.84 3.51 -1.95
N ARG A 750 30.51 2.24 -2.01
CA ARG A 750 29.26 1.77 -2.62
C ARG A 750 28.23 1.45 -1.55
N ASN A 751 26.99 1.87 -1.78
CA ASN A 751 25.85 1.65 -0.89
C ASN A 751 26.10 2.15 0.55
N ALA A 752 26.51 3.41 0.72
CA ALA A 752 26.65 4.01 2.04
C ALA A 752 25.25 4.13 2.68
N PHE A 753 24.93 3.23 3.60
CA PHE A 753 23.66 3.20 4.32
C PHE A 753 23.83 3.68 5.74
N ILE A 754 23.18 4.80 6.05
CA ILE A 754 23.20 5.46 7.36
C ILE A 754 22.13 4.84 8.24
N ASP A 755 22.47 4.46 9.46
CA ASP A 755 21.54 3.98 10.47
C ASP A 755 21.84 4.62 11.83
N ILE A 756 20.80 4.91 12.59
CA ILE A 756 20.88 5.31 14.00
C ILE A 756 20.03 4.28 14.76
N PRO A 757 20.67 3.25 15.34
CA PRO A 757 19.97 2.15 16.03
C PRO A 757 19.02 2.64 17.13
N GLY A 758 17.81 2.08 17.16
CA GLY A 758 16.75 2.42 18.10
C GLY A 758 15.95 3.67 17.73
N GLU A 759 16.18 4.26 16.53
CA GLU A 759 15.42 5.42 16.04
C GLU A 759 14.74 5.10 14.71
N VAL A 760 13.53 5.62 14.52
CA VAL A 760 12.83 5.62 13.25
C VAL A 760 13.02 6.97 12.59
N ILE A 761 13.86 7.02 11.58
CA ILE A 761 14.28 8.27 10.92
C ILE A 761 14.16 8.10 9.41
N ALA A 762 13.45 9.03 8.77
CA ALA A 762 13.51 9.23 7.33
C ALA A 762 14.58 10.28 7.00
N PHE A 763 15.71 9.85 6.43
CA PHE A 763 16.76 10.74 5.97
C PHE A 763 16.36 11.42 4.65
N SER A 764 16.91 12.62 4.39
CA SER A 764 16.70 13.31 3.11
C SER A 764 17.17 12.47 1.92
N ASP A 765 18.28 11.72 2.09
CA ASP A 765 18.75 10.66 1.20
C ASP A 765 19.55 9.62 2.00
N ASN A 766 19.65 8.38 1.47
CA ASN A 766 20.40 7.31 2.11
C ASN A 766 20.71 6.20 1.07
N CYS A 767 21.52 5.22 1.45
CA CYS A 767 21.93 4.12 0.55
C CYS A 767 22.46 4.65 -0.81
N PHE A 768 23.39 5.57 -0.78
CA PHE A 768 24.00 6.19 -1.95
C PHE A 768 25.48 5.82 -2.10
N ASP A 769 26.02 6.03 -3.29
CA ASP A 769 27.46 5.88 -3.53
C ASP A 769 28.19 7.20 -3.24
N ILE A 770 29.36 7.14 -2.60
CA ILE A 770 30.26 8.28 -2.44
C ILE A 770 31.30 8.23 -3.57
N THR A 771 31.22 9.18 -4.49
CA THR A 771 31.92 9.17 -5.78
C THR A 771 33.00 10.22 -5.90
N SER A 772 33.19 11.04 -4.84
CA SER A 772 34.20 12.09 -4.78
C SER A 772 34.53 12.43 -3.31
N ASP A 773 35.60 13.19 -3.11
CA ASP A 773 35.99 13.75 -1.82
C ASP A 773 35.13 14.94 -1.35
N LYS A 774 34.16 15.35 -2.16
CA LYS A 774 33.20 16.41 -1.80
C LYS A 774 32.26 15.97 -0.71
N THR A 775 31.91 16.91 0.17
CA THR A 775 30.96 16.68 1.25
C THR A 775 29.55 16.41 0.70
N ILE A 776 28.94 15.34 1.19
CA ILE A 776 27.52 15.01 0.99
C ILE A 776 26.77 15.48 2.23
N LEU A 777 25.69 16.25 2.03
CA LEU A 777 24.80 16.70 3.09
C LEU A 777 23.58 15.79 3.15
N VAL A 778 23.34 15.20 4.32
CA VAL A 778 22.10 14.46 4.62
C VAL A 778 21.42 15.13 5.81
N THR A 779 20.12 15.40 5.68
CA THR A 779 19.32 16.05 6.73
C THR A 779 18.20 15.11 7.22
N PHE A 780 17.79 15.28 8.46
CA PHE A 780 16.65 14.56 9.05
C PHE A 780 16.17 15.27 10.32
N ASP A 781 14.92 15.03 10.67
CA ASP A 781 14.35 15.55 11.92
C ASP A 781 14.53 14.51 13.04
N THR A 782 14.91 14.99 14.23
CA THR A 782 15.13 14.13 15.40
C THR A 782 15.07 14.92 16.70
N ALA A 783 14.67 14.25 17.77
CA ALA A 783 14.78 14.77 19.14
C ALA A 783 16.17 14.54 19.77
N LEU A 784 17.05 13.72 19.15
CA LEU A 784 18.37 13.41 19.69
C LEU A 784 19.26 14.65 19.74
N THR A 785 20.18 14.69 20.73
CA THR A 785 21.26 15.67 20.78
C THR A 785 22.36 15.34 19.77
N GLU A 786 23.21 16.31 19.48
CA GLU A 786 24.37 16.11 18.58
C GLU A 786 25.29 15.00 19.10
N GLU A 787 25.54 14.95 20.43
CA GLU A 787 26.34 13.92 21.09
C GLU A 787 25.71 12.54 20.94
N GLN A 788 24.39 12.41 21.15
CA GLN A 788 23.68 11.15 20.99
C GLN A 788 23.73 10.64 19.55
N ILE A 789 23.60 11.55 18.57
CA ILE A 789 23.73 11.18 17.15
C ILE A 789 25.16 10.71 16.88
N LYS A 790 26.17 11.42 17.37
CA LYS A 790 27.58 11.10 17.16
C LYS A 790 27.98 9.74 17.73
N GLU A 791 27.42 9.37 18.88
CA GLU A 791 27.67 8.07 19.52
C GLU A 791 27.02 6.92 18.80
N ARG A 792 25.86 7.13 18.16
CA ARG A 792 24.98 6.07 17.63
C ARG A 792 25.00 5.93 16.13
N VAL A 793 25.30 6.99 15.38
CA VAL A 793 25.29 6.98 13.92
C VAL A 793 26.29 5.97 13.38
N LYS A 794 25.85 5.16 12.42
CA LYS A 794 26.65 4.16 11.73
C LYS A 794 26.44 4.28 10.24
N ILE A 795 27.48 3.99 9.46
CA ILE A 795 27.37 3.76 8.03
C ILE A 795 27.80 2.33 7.75
N ILE A 796 26.97 1.59 7.05
CA ILE A 796 27.26 0.25 6.53
C ILE A 796 27.38 0.36 5.02
N SER A 797 28.37 -0.31 4.45
CA SER A 797 28.66 -0.28 3.01
C SER A 797 28.98 -1.67 2.45
N ASP A 798 29.07 -1.79 1.13
CA ASP A 798 29.52 -3.02 0.47
C ASP A 798 30.88 -3.51 1.01
N ALA A 799 31.80 -2.58 1.33
CA ALA A 799 33.11 -2.94 1.87
C ALA A 799 33.00 -3.64 3.24
N ASP A 800 32.05 -3.25 4.08
CA ASP A 800 31.82 -3.85 5.40
C ASP A 800 31.26 -5.28 5.25
N ILE A 801 30.33 -5.49 4.31
CA ILE A 801 29.79 -6.80 4.01
C ILE A 801 30.87 -7.72 3.46
N LEU A 802 31.65 -7.25 2.46
CA LEU A 802 32.74 -8.03 1.87
C LEU A 802 33.83 -8.40 2.88
N SER A 803 34.12 -7.53 3.86
CA SER A 803 35.07 -7.82 4.92
C SER A 803 34.57 -8.91 5.88
N ALA A 804 33.26 -9.02 6.07
CA ALA A 804 32.63 -10.05 6.87
C ALA A 804 32.53 -11.42 6.18
N CYS A 805 32.70 -11.48 4.86
CA CYS A 805 32.77 -12.72 4.08
C CYS A 805 34.15 -13.42 4.13
N ARG A 806 35.20 -12.68 4.52
CA ARG A 806 36.60 -13.16 4.66
C ARG A 806 36.86 -13.63 6.07
#